data_6ab28040fb4a6591de365e3b1184eb5f
#
_entry.id   6ab28040fb4a6591de365e3b1184eb5f
#
_cell.length_a   1.000
_cell.length_b   1.000
_cell.length_c   1.000
_cell.angle_alpha   90.00
_cell.angle_beta   90.00
_cell.angle_gamma   90.00
#
_symmetry.space_group_name_H-M   'P 1'
#
loop_
_entity.id
_entity.type
_entity.pdbx_description
1 polymer ?
#
loop_
_entity_poly.entity_id
_entity_poly.type
_entity_poly.pdbx_seq_one_letter_code
_entity_poly.pdbx_strand_id
1 'polypeptide(L)'
;MWTAASGLRLGAQAPVTITGVVTDVQQASIPGATVLLRHPASGLERTTVTDVSGHFLLPNLPAGAHDVTATLHGFAPGVTRIVLAAGGGAHLTLTLSPAGVTDEVVVRPVQAAVDETSAGTRHAVSTTRIERLPVAVTSRGLEAVLVGFPGFSQNANGAIHPRGAHNQMTFVVDGLPISDQLTGAFANALDVGVVQTAELITGHVPAEFGGKVSGVAILGSRSGFGTGRASTGSVAFGAGGFGTTQGSAQWGGERGGAGYFTSITALDTDRFLDAVSLDNLHNHGRMARGYARLDLRASARDMLRVHAMGGLSRFELANRRSQEAAGQDQRQRLADVSIWTSHQRTLGTSGAIESTAGVRTTTAVLLPSAGDTPVTARQDRRLSTVTAQVRLTRQVARWQVRSGADVQVFPVRESFSMAITDSRFNAPDSRGVNEALRPHDLTRGGTPFVFDAARTGTSASMFAQAVGALGPFSLNAGLRVDDYRFLVRGWQVQPRLGLSWRLPRHEVVLRTSYNRNYQTPPNENLLLSSADAAARLAPASVRDALGGVRAIRPERQDVVEAGLQMALGGAFTLDLAAYAKRSRDQQDNNNFFDTGIIFPTTLQALHVRGAEARLTMQPRRGVSGTISATTSRAIATPPFTGGLFLGQDAVDLLSAGRFAIDHDQRLSVHATGTWDPGGPFWMGATVRHDSGLVANPSDPAEVAADPDVADLLPYVNLTASTPRVRPRTLMDVAIGLDRTSSGGRRTWSVQAQAANLFNRTALYNFQSVFVGTRVVQPRTVSVRLTRYF
;
A
#
# COMPACT_ATOMS: atom_id res chain seq x y z
N MET A 1 -34.30 28.47 -52.43
CA MET A 1 -33.27 27.54 -52.79
C MET A 1 -32.80 26.88 -51.52
N TRP A 2 -33.27 25.69 -51.26
CA TRP A 2 -32.86 24.89 -50.10
C TRP A 2 -31.77 23.94 -50.56
N THR A 3 -30.59 24.01 -50.01
CA THR A 3 -29.52 23.03 -50.23
C THR A 3 -29.53 22.01 -49.09
N ALA A 4 -29.72 20.77 -49.47
CA ALA A 4 -29.75 19.61 -48.60
C ALA A 4 -28.41 19.37 -47.92
N ALA A 5 -28.42 19.36 -46.58
CA ALA A 5 -27.32 18.85 -45.79
C ALA A 5 -27.37 17.32 -45.75
N SER A 6 -26.40 16.69 -46.43
CA SER A 6 -26.20 15.24 -46.40
C SER A 6 -25.78 14.80 -45.02
N GLY A 7 -26.70 14.21 -44.27
CA GLY A 7 -26.42 13.61 -42.98
C GLY A 7 -25.48 12.43 -43.12
N LEU A 8 -24.25 12.54 -42.58
CA LEU A 8 -23.39 11.42 -42.30
C LEU A 8 -24.06 10.55 -41.20
N ARG A 9 -24.71 9.49 -41.64
CA ARG A 9 -25.11 8.40 -40.73
C ARG A 9 -23.83 7.72 -40.24
N LEU A 10 -23.37 8.08 -39.06
CA LEU A 10 -22.46 7.26 -38.28
C LEU A 10 -23.21 6.00 -37.86
N GLY A 11 -23.06 4.96 -38.65
CA GLY A 11 -23.57 3.63 -38.33
C GLY A 11 -22.95 3.17 -37.04
N ALA A 12 -23.77 3.02 -35.99
CA ALA A 12 -23.38 2.31 -34.79
C ALA A 12 -23.00 0.89 -35.22
N GLN A 13 -21.71 0.57 -35.19
CA GLN A 13 -21.24 -0.79 -35.46
C GLN A 13 -21.80 -1.72 -34.38
N ALA A 14 -22.48 -2.78 -34.80
CA ALA A 14 -23.02 -3.78 -33.89
C ALA A 14 -21.87 -4.43 -33.10
N PRO A 15 -22.01 -4.55 -31.76
CA PRO A 15 -20.96 -5.09 -30.90
C PRO A 15 -20.65 -6.54 -31.23
N VAL A 16 -19.40 -6.91 -31.13
CA VAL A 16 -18.88 -8.26 -31.38
C VAL A 16 -18.56 -8.97 -30.05
N THR A 17 -18.73 -10.27 -30.01
CA THR A 17 -18.38 -11.08 -28.84
C THR A 17 -17.34 -12.13 -29.24
N ILE A 18 -16.26 -12.22 -28.46
CA ILE A 18 -15.33 -13.34 -28.54
C ILE A 18 -15.66 -14.33 -27.42
N THR A 19 -15.87 -15.57 -27.81
CA THR A 19 -15.83 -16.71 -26.90
C THR A 19 -14.56 -17.51 -27.18
N GLY A 20 -14.09 -18.31 -26.24
CA GLY A 20 -12.95 -19.14 -26.52
C GLY A 20 -12.64 -20.12 -25.41
N VAL A 21 -11.64 -20.95 -25.67
CA VAL A 21 -11.09 -21.88 -24.71
C VAL A 21 -9.57 -21.71 -24.64
N VAL A 22 -9.02 -21.75 -23.46
CA VAL A 22 -7.57 -21.85 -23.26
C VAL A 22 -7.25 -23.31 -22.96
N THR A 23 -6.31 -23.86 -23.72
CA THR A 23 -5.87 -25.26 -23.59
C THR A 23 -4.35 -25.33 -23.47
N ASP A 24 -3.83 -26.43 -22.95
CA ASP A 24 -2.42 -26.77 -23.07
C ASP A 24 -2.11 -27.43 -24.44
N VAL A 25 -0.84 -27.76 -24.66
CA VAL A 25 -0.37 -28.44 -25.88
C VAL A 25 -0.95 -29.86 -26.06
N GLN A 26 -1.54 -30.43 -25.01
CA GLN A 26 -2.23 -31.70 -25.03
C GLN A 26 -3.76 -31.55 -25.19
N GLN A 27 -4.22 -30.33 -25.48
CA GLN A 27 -5.63 -29.93 -25.60
C GLN A 27 -6.43 -30.08 -24.30
N ALA A 28 -5.77 -30.21 -23.14
CA ALA A 28 -6.44 -30.13 -21.86
C ALA A 28 -6.80 -28.66 -21.54
N SER A 29 -8.03 -28.47 -21.11
CA SER A 29 -8.54 -27.13 -20.78
C SER A 29 -7.77 -26.50 -19.63
N ILE A 30 -7.40 -25.22 -19.76
CA ILE A 30 -6.66 -24.48 -18.76
C ILE A 30 -7.59 -23.46 -18.08
N PRO A 31 -8.03 -23.75 -16.85
CA PRO A 31 -8.80 -22.81 -16.07
C PRO A 31 -7.92 -21.80 -15.32
N GLY A 32 -8.52 -20.64 -15.00
CA GLY A 32 -7.82 -19.61 -14.25
C GLY A 32 -6.78 -18.84 -15.08
N ALA A 33 -6.67 -19.09 -16.38
CA ALA A 33 -5.82 -18.31 -17.24
C ALA A 33 -6.40 -16.89 -17.43
N THR A 34 -5.57 -15.88 -17.31
CA THR A 34 -5.94 -14.51 -17.60
C THR A 34 -5.88 -14.29 -19.10
N VAL A 35 -7.00 -13.92 -19.70
CA VAL A 35 -7.10 -13.58 -21.12
C VAL A 35 -7.22 -12.07 -21.25
N LEU A 36 -6.20 -11.44 -21.82
CA LEU A 36 -6.15 -10.01 -22.14
C LEU A 36 -6.42 -9.84 -23.62
N LEU A 37 -7.42 -9.06 -23.95
CA LEU A 37 -7.70 -8.62 -25.33
C LEU A 37 -7.32 -7.15 -25.46
N ARG A 38 -6.62 -6.82 -26.54
CA ARG A 38 -6.30 -5.45 -26.92
C ARG A 38 -6.79 -5.15 -28.34
N HIS A 39 -7.50 -4.06 -28.54
CA HIS A 39 -7.85 -3.52 -29.84
C HIS A 39 -6.92 -2.36 -30.21
N PRO A 40 -5.88 -2.58 -31.05
CA PRO A 40 -4.84 -1.57 -31.29
C PRO A 40 -5.38 -0.26 -31.87
N ALA A 41 -6.46 -0.31 -32.64
CA ALA A 41 -7.04 0.87 -33.31
C ALA A 41 -7.85 1.77 -32.35
N SER A 42 -8.42 1.22 -31.28
CA SER A 42 -9.15 1.98 -30.24
C SER A 42 -8.47 1.91 -28.88
N GLY A 43 -7.43 1.07 -28.73
CA GLY A 43 -6.71 0.81 -27.49
C GLY A 43 -7.57 0.18 -26.40
N LEU A 44 -8.77 -0.25 -26.75
CA LEU A 44 -9.63 -0.97 -25.83
C LEU A 44 -8.88 -2.20 -25.28
N GLU A 45 -8.75 -2.28 -23.99
CA GLU A 45 -8.32 -3.50 -23.30
C GLU A 45 -9.49 -4.11 -22.54
N ARG A 46 -9.59 -5.43 -22.62
CA ARG A 46 -10.53 -6.24 -21.87
C ARG A 46 -9.81 -7.42 -21.28
N THR A 47 -10.03 -7.66 -20.02
CA THR A 47 -9.46 -8.81 -19.33
C THR A 47 -10.58 -9.69 -18.81
N THR A 48 -10.44 -10.98 -19.00
CA THR A 48 -11.29 -11.99 -18.42
C THR A 48 -10.43 -13.14 -17.88
N VAL A 49 -11.01 -14.02 -17.11
CA VAL A 49 -10.33 -15.21 -16.62
C VAL A 49 -11.09 -16.42 -17.10
N THR A 50 -10.38 -17.45 -17.53
CA THR A 50 -11.02 -18.68 -17.98
C THR A 50 -11.76 -19.38 -16.84
N ASP A 51 -12.93 -19.90 -17.17
CA ASP A 51 -13.71 -20.73 -16.27
C ASP A 51 -13.06 -22.12 -16.06
N VAL A 52 -13.78 -22.96 -15.37
CA VAL A 52 -13.37 -24.32 -15.01
C VAL A 52 -13.13 -25.25 -16.19
N SER A 53 -13.71 -24.95 -17.31
CA SER A 53 -13.54 -25.70 -18.55
C SER A 53 -12.57 -25.01 -19.51
N GLY A 54 -11.81 -24.03 -18.99
CA GLY A 54 -10.89 -23.25 -19.79
C GLY A 54 -11.59 -22.23 -20.69
N HIS A 55 -12.93 -22.08 -20.61
CA HIS A 55 -13.66 -21.15 -21.49
C HIS A 55 -13.57 -19.72 -20.95
N PHE A 56 -13.53 -18.78 -21.89
CA PHE A 56 -13.62 -17.36 -21.62
C PHE A 56 -14.62 -16.67 -22.54
N LEU A 57 -15.10 -15.50 -22.07
CA LEU A 57 -16.02 -14.65 -22.81
C LEU A 57 -15.52 -13.20 -22.73
N LEU A 58 -15.45 -12.56 -23.87
CA LEU A 58 -15.14 -11.13 -24.03
C LEU A 58 -16.26 -10.46 -24.85
N PRO A 59 -17.29 -9.92 -24.20
CA PRO A 59 -18.42 -9.31 -24.88
C PRO A 59 -18.15 -7.85 -25.25
N ASN A 60 -18.97 -7.33 -26.18
CA ASN A 60 -19.04 -5.91 -26.53
C ASN A 60 -17.74 -5.30 -27.02
N LEU A 61 -17.10 -5.98 -27.95
CA LEU A 61 -15.87 -5.53 -28.58
C LEU A 61 -16.19 -4.71 -29.85
N PRO A 62 -15.35 -3.72 -30.19
CA PRO A 62 -15.45 -3.05 -31.49
C PRO A 62 -15.09 -4.02 -32.63
N ALA A 63 -15.57 -3.75 -33.82
CA ALA A 63 -15.07 -4.45 -35.02
C ALA A 63 -13.63 -4.01 -35.31
N GLY A 64 -12.83 -4.90 -35.88
CA GLY A 64 -11.42 -4.63 -36.22
C GLY A 64 -10.44 -5.69 -35.73
N ALA A 65 -9.16 -5.39 -35.82
CA ALA A 65 -8.09 -6.28 -35.39
C ALA A 65 -7.90 -6.23 -33.87
N HIS A 66 -7.80 -7.39 -33.24
CA HIS A 66 -7.57 -7.53 -31.80
C HIS A 66 -6.37 -8.44 -31.56
N ASP A 67 -5.53 -8.07 -30.61
CA ASP A 67 -4.49 -8.93 -30.06
C ASP A 67 -5.03 -9.56 -28.78
N VAL A 68 -5.03 -10.89 -28.72
CA VAL A 68 -5.52 -11.66 -27.56
C VAL A 68 -4.36 -12.41 -26.96
N THR A 69 -4.10 -12.21 -25.69
CA THR A 69 -3.02 -12.84 -24.95
C THR A 69 -3.60 -13.62 -23.78
N ALA A 70 -3.34 -14.91 -23.70
CA ALA A 70 -3.61 -15.70 -22.52
C ALA A 70 -2.33 -15.88 -21.72
N THR A 71 -2.43 -15.69 -20.41
CA THR A 71 -1.30 -15.86 -19.48
C THR A 71 -1.73 -16.69 -18.28
N LEU A 72 -0.85 -17.61 -17.89
CA LEU A 72 -0.99 -18.36 -16.66
C LEU A 72 0.40 -18.63 -16.08
N HIS A 73 0.51 -18.58 -14.76
CA HIS A 73 1.80 -18.86 -14.11
C HIS A 73 2.25 -20.31 -14.42
N GLY A 74 3.51 -20.45 -14.84
CA GLY A 74 4.05 -21.76 -15.25
C GLY A 74 3.86 -22.09 -16.73
N PHE A 75 3.21 -21.23 -17.50
CA PHE A 75 3.04 -21.36 -18.94
C PHE A 75 3.65 -20.17 -19.68
N ALA A 76 4.14 -20.43 -20.89
CA ALA A 76 4.49 -19.35 -21.82
C ALA A 76 3.20 -18.67 -22.29
N PRO A 77 3.18 -17.32 -22.45
CA PRO A 77 1.99 -16.61 -22.94
C PRO A 77 1.57 -17.09 -24.32
N GLY A 78 0.28 -17.45 -24.45
CA GLY A 78 -0.33 -17.72 -25.75
C GLY A 78 -0.83 -16.40 -26.36
N VAL A 79 -0.31 -15.98 -27.53
CA VAL A 79 -0.70 -14.76 -28.22
C VAL A 79 -1.28 -15.08 -29.57
N THR A 80 -2.44 -14.49 -29.90
CA THR A 80 -3.07 -14.59 -31.20
C THR A 80 -3.62 -13.24 -31.62
N ARG A 81 -3.71 -13.03 -32.94
CA ARG A 81 -4.37 -11.87 -33.53
C ARG A 81 -5.60 -12.30 -34.30
N ILE A 82 -6.72 -11.63 -34.03
CA ILE A 82 -7.98 -11.88 -34.71
C ILE A 82 -8.57 -10.60 -35.29
N VAL A 83 -9.23 -10.69 -36.42
CA VAL A 83 -10.00 -9.57 -37.02
C VAL A 83 -11.50 -9.89 -36.91
N LEU A 84 -12.23 -9.00 -36.23
CA LEU A 84 -13.66 -9.15 -35.96
C LEU A 84 -14.46 -8.30 -36.96
N ALA A 85 -15.41 -8.93 -37.66
CA ALA A 85 -16.38 -8.22 -38.48
C ALA A 85 -17.50 -7.63 -37.61
N ALA A 86 -18.08 -6.50 -38.01
CA ALA A 86 -19.19 -5.85 -37.31
C ALA A 86 -20.40 -6.80 -37.18
N GLY A 87 -20.96 -6.94 -35.99
CA GLY A 87 -22.11 -7.81 -35.70
C GLY A 87 -21.82 -9.30 -35.68
N GLY A 88 -20.55 -9.73 -35.81
CA GLY A 88 -20.15 -11.13 -35.78
C GLY A 88 -19.74 -11.59 -34.36
N GLY A 89 -19.67 -12.92 -34.19
CA GLY A 89 -19.00 -13.56 -33.03
C GLY A 89 -17.77 -14.31 -33.53
N ALA A 90 -16.78 -14.48 -32.65
CA ALA A 90 -15.64 -15.35 -32.94
C ALA A 90 -15.42 -16.33 -31.80
N HIS A 91 -14.95 -17.52 -32.16
CA HIS A 91 -14.50 -18.51 -31.18
C HIS A 91 -12.99 -18.69 -31.33
N LEU A 92 -12.25 -18.60 -30.23
CA LEU A 92 -10.79 -18.71 -30.20
C LEU A 92 -10.35 -19.88 -29.34
N THR A 93 -9.39 -20.63 -29.86
CA THR A 93 -8.61 -21.56 -29.02
C THR A 93 -7.22 -20.94 -28.80
N LEU A 94 -6.86 -20.71 -27.55
CA LEU A 94 -5.55 -20.21 -27.17
C LEU A 94 -4.80 -21.35 -26.50
N THR A 95 -3.67 -21.75 -27.07
CA THR A 95 -2.85 -22.83 -26.51
C THR A 95 -1.69 -22.23 -25.71
N LEU A 96 -1.56 -22.65 -24.46
CA LEU A 96 -0.44 -22.32 -23.60
C LEU A 96 0.54 -23.49 -23.55
N SER A 97 1.81 -23.23 -23.79
CA SER A 97 2.88 -24.20 -23.60
C SER A 97 3.46 -24.07 -22.19
N PRO A 98 3.86 -25.15 -21.50
CA PRO A 98 4.60 -25.06 -20.26
C PRO A 98 5.84 -24.17 -20.41
N ALA A 99 6.08 -23.27 -19.48
CA ALA A 99 7.25 -22.42 -19.53
C ALA A 99 8.52 -23.28 -19.49
N GLY A 100 9.26 -23.33 -20.59
CA GLY A 100 10.52 -24.11 -20.69
C GLY A 100 10.62 -25.08 -21.86
N VAL A 101 9.60 -25.22 -22.71
CA VAL A 101 9.74 -25.86 -24.00
C VAL A 101 10.14 -24.76 -25.00
N THR A 102 11.35 -24.80 -25.48
CA THR A 102 11.87 -23.90 -26.52
C THR A 102 11.25 -24.25 -27.87
N ASP A 103 10.06 -23.73 -28.11
CA ASP A 103 9.74 -23.27 -29.44
C ASP A 103 10.09 -21.79 -29.50
N GLU A 104 10.66 -21.37 -30.61
CA GLU A 104 11.09 -20.01 -30.86
C GLU A 104 9.92 -19.05 -30.59
N VAL A 105 9.85 -18.59 -29.35
CA VAL A 105 8.90 -17.52 -28.97
C VAL A 105 9.45 -16.30 -29.67
N VAL A 106 8.87 -15.98 -30.83
CA VAL A 106 9.01 -14.65 -31.40
C VAL A 106 8.43 -13.70 -30.36
N VAL A 107 9.26 -13.27 -29.43
CA VAL A 107 8.96 -12.18 -28.52
C VAL A 107 8.85 -10.94 -29.41
N ARG A 108 7.65 -10.73 -29.96
CA ARG A 108 7.34 -9.41 -30.50
C ARG A 108 7.50 -8.45 -29.32
N PRO A 109 8.29 -7.39 -29.46
CA PRO A 109 8.47 -6.43 -28.39
C PRO A 109 7.08 -6.01 -27.93
N VAL A 110 6.83 -6.12 -26.63
CA VAL A 110 5.60 -5.61 -26.01
C VAL A 110 5.59 -4.13 -26.33
N GLN A 111 4.78 -3.74 -27.28
CA GLN A 111 4.69 -2.34 -27.70
C GLN A 111 4.20 -1.54 -26.50
N ALA A 112 4.85 -0.45 -26.18
CA ALA A 112 4.46 0.43 -25.09
C ALA A 112 2.97 0.79 -25.27
N ALA A 113 2.15 0.45 -24.27
CA ALA A 113 0.70 0.62 -24.35
C ALA A 113 0.28 1.74 -23.41
N VAL A 114 -0.70 2.50 -23.84
CA VAL A 114 -1.41 3.47 -23.01
C VAL A 114 -2.70 2.84 -22.45
N ASP A 115 -3.02 3.15 -21.19
CA ASP A 115 -4.28 2.72 -20.56
C ASP A 115 -5.38 3.73 -20.90
N GLU A 116 -6.30 3.33 -21.78
CA GLU A 116 -7.37 4.17 -22.29
C GLU A 116 -8.61 4.18 -21.39
N THR A 117 -8.69 3.25 -20.45
CA THR A 117 -9.86 3.06 -19.59
C THR A 117 -9.70 3.69 -18.21
N SER A 118 -8.47 3.89 -17.75
CA SER A 118 -8.20 4.49 -16.46
C SER A 118 -8.31 6.01 -16.52
N ALA A 119 -9.19 6.57 -15.72
CA ALA A 119 -9.35 8.02 -15.59
C ALA A 119 -8.40 8.63 -14.54
N GLY A 120 -7.53 7.84 -13.92
CA GLY A 120 -6.59 8.29 -12.90
C GLY A 120 -5.29 7.49 -12.90
N THR A 121 -4.37 7.89 -12.03
CA THR A 121 -3.06 7.24 -11.91
C THR A 121 -3.18 5.84 -11.32
N ARG A 122 -2.69 4.86 -12.06
CA ARG A 122 -2.72 3.44 -11.72
C ARG A 122 -1.38 2.79 -12.07
N HIS A 123 -0.86 1.97 -11.19
CA HIS A 123 0.40 1.27 -11.38
C HIS A 123 0.25 -0.19 -11.01
N ALA A 124 0.79 -1.08 -11.85
CA ALA A 124 0.85 -2.50 -11.54
C ALA A 124 2.29 -3.00 -11.53
N VAL A 125 2.55 -3.98 -10.68
CA VAL A 125 3.82 -4.68 -10.62
C VAL A 125 3.59 -6.18 -10.49
N SER A 126 4.38 -6.95 -11.25
CA SER A 126 4.33 -8.42 -11.21
C SER A 126 5.32 -8.99 -10.20
N THR A 127 5.07 -10.22 -9.76
CA THR A 127 5.97 -10.99 -8.89
C THR A 127 7.41 -11.03 -9.40
N THR A 128 7.61 -11.32 -10.70
CA THR A 128 8.95 -11.41 -11.28
C THR A 128 9.73 -10.12 -11.09
N ARG A 129 9.07 -8.97 -11.22
CA ARG A 129 9.71 -7.68 -10.98
C ARG A 129 10.00 -7.45 -9.49
N ILE A 130 9.05 -7.82 -8.62
CA ILE A 130 9.23 -7.72 -7.16
C ILE A 130 10.43 -8.57 -6.70
N GLU A 131 10.56 -9.80 -7.19
CA GLU A 131 11.65 -10.72 -6.83
C GLU A 131 13.04 -10.21 -7.25
N ARG A 132 13.12 -9.37 -8.29
CA ARG A 132 14.38 -8.81 -8.83
C ARG A 132 14.72 -7.41 -8.33
N LEU A 133 13.81 -6.77 -7.57
CA LEU A 133 14.13 -5.52 -6.90
C LEU A 133 15.06 -5.78 -5.70
N PRO A 134 16.02 -4.89 -5.44
CA PRO A 134 16.82 -4.93 -4.23
C PRO A 134 15.98 -4.50 -3.03
N VAL A 135 15.05 -5.34 -2.62
CA VAL A 135 14.24 -5.14 -1.42
C VAL A 135 15.03 -5.74 -0.25
N ALA A 136 15.49 -4.89 0.64
CA ALA A 136 16.19 -5.34 1.83
C ALA A 136 15.38 -6.40 2.58
N VAL A 137 16.05 -7.38 3.15
CA VAL A 137 15.45 -8.37 4.06
C VAL A 137 15.01 -7.62 5.31
N THR A 138 13.76 -7.20 5.35
CA THR A 138 13.21 -6.38 6.43
C THR A 138 11.85 -6.89 6.86
N SER A 139 11.40 -6.44 8.02
CA SER A 139 10.04 -6.66 8.49
C SER A 139 8.96 -6.06 7.57
N ARG A 140 9.33 -5.22 6.59
CA ARG A 140 8.43 -4.36 5.78
C ARG A 140 8.70 -4.45 4.28
N GLY A 141 8.86 -5.65 3.77
CA GLY A 141 9.16 -5.88 2.35
C GLY A 141 8.08 -5.35 1.40
N LEU A 142 6.81 -5.38 1.78
CA LEU A 142 5.72 -4.87 0.96
C LEU A 142 5.75 -3.34 0.84
N GLU A 143 5.94 -2.64 1.95
CA GLU A 143 6.06 -1.18 2.00
C GLU A 143 7.27 -0.71 1.19
N ALA A 144 8.39 -1.41 1.27
CA ALA A 144 9.59 -1.12 0.48
C ALA A 144 9.33 -1.21 -1.04
N VAL A 145 8.49 -2.15 -1.48
CA VAL A 145 8.04 -2.22 -2.88
C VAL A 145 7.17 -1.03 -3.25
N LEU A 146 6.22 -0.65 -2.37
CA LEU A 146 5.27 0.43 -2.65
C LEU A 146 5.94 1.81 -2.69
N VAL A 147 6.96 2.04 -1.88
CA VAL A 147 7.75 3.29 -1.90
C VAL A 147 8.45 3.52 -3.26
N GLY A 148 8.71 2.47 -4.03
CA GLY A 148 9.26 2.56 -5.38
C GLY A 148 8.33 3.20 -6.43
N PHE A 149 7.05 3.47 -6.10
CA PHE A 149 6.11 4.12 -7.01
C PHE A 149 6.14 5.66 -6.86
N PRO A 150 5.77 6.42 -7.93
CA PRO A 150 5.68 7.87 -7.83
C PRO A 150 4.62 8.32 -6.83
N GLY A 151 4.81 9.48 -6.24
CA GLY A 151 3.88 10.06 -5.29
C GLY A 151 4.04 9.58 -3.85
N PHE A 152 5.01 8.69 -3.56
CA PHE A 152 5.24 8.19 -2.22
C PHE A 152 6.44 8.84 -1.54
N SER A 153 6.21 9.41 -0.37
CA SER A 153 7.30 9.74 0.56
C SER A 153 7.39 8.64 1.62
N GLN A 154 8.61 8.31 2.00
CA GLN A 154 8.92 7.36 3.06
C GLN A 154 9.24 8.12 4.33
N ASN A 155 8.53 7.77 5.38
CA ASN A 155 8.72 8.23 6.72
C ASN A 155 9.30 7.12 7.60
N ALA A 156 9.38 7.38 8.88
CA ALA A 156 9.83 6.47 9.92
C ALA A 156 9.21 5.07 9.81
N ASN A 157 10.01 4.09 10.09
CA ASN A 157 9.56 2.70 10.20
C ASN A 157 8.80 2.18 8.97
N GLY A 158 9.17 2.63 7.77
CA GLY A 158 8.55 2.20 6.51
C GLY A 158 7.14 2.74 6.28
N ALA A 159 6.67 3.69 7.09
CA ALA A 159 5.40 4.35 6.85
C ALA A 159 5.44 5.08 5.49
N ILE A 160 4.42 4.82 4.68
CA ILE A 160 4.30 5.36 3.32
C ILE A 160 3.24 6.45 3.29
N HIS A 161 3.58 7.58 2.68
CA HIS A 161 2.70 8.75 2.57
C HIS A 161 2.39 9.03 1.10
N PRO A 162 1.25 8.52 0.58
CA PRO A 162 0.89 8.73 -0.81
C PRO A 162 0.41 10.17 -1.03
N ARG A 163 1.08 10.88 -1.93
CA ARG A 163 0.69 12.22 -2.39
C ARG A 163 0.45 13.22 -1.25
N GLY A 164 1.37 13.27 -0.30
CA GLY A 164 1.32 14.21 0.82
C GLY A 164 0.17 13.99 1.80
N ALA A 165 -0.46 12.83 1.82
CA ALA A 165 -1.37 12.41 2.86
C ALA A 165 -0.68 11.48 3.83
N HIS A 166 -1.17 11.39 5.06
CA HIS A 166 -0.67 10.43 6.03
C HIS A 166 -0.88 8.99 5.55
N ASN A 167 -0.31 7.99 6.23
CA ASN A 167 -0.42 6.55 5.89
C ASN A 167 -1.90 6.08 5.86
N GLN A 168 -2.63 6.47 4.82
CA GLN A 168 -4.08 6.37 4.70
C GLN A 168 -4.47 5.60 3.43
N MET A 169 -3.85 4.43 3.26
CA MET A 169 -4.16 3.53 2.16
C MET A 169 -5.08 2.40 2.58
N THR A 170 -5.93 1.97 1.67
CA THR A 170 -6.64 0.70 1.78
C THR A 170 -5.81 -0.38 1.10
N PHE A 171 -5.44 -1.41 1.86
CA PHE A 171 -4.91 -2.65 1.30
C PHE A 171 -6.07 -3.61 1.08
N VAL A 172 -6.19 -4.16 -0.12
CA VAL A 172 -7.20 -5.16 -0.46
C VAL A 172 -6.47 -6.43 -0.84
N VAL A 173 -6.57 -7.46 0.00
CA VAL A 173 -5.93 -8.76 -0.24
C VAL A 173 -7.00 -9.75 -0.68
N ASP A 174 -6.95 -10.19 -1.93
CA ASP A 174 -7.93 -11.13 -2.52
C ASP A 174 -9.39 -10.74 -2.19
N GLY A 175 -9.70 -9.45 -2.34
CA GLY A 175 -11.03 -8.90 -2.12
C GLY A 175 -11.36 -8.46 -0.68
N LEU A 176 -10.57 -8.85 0.33
CA LEU A 176 -10.76 -8.39 1.71
C LEU A 176 -10.01 -7.06 1.95
N PRO A 177 -10.68 -5.96 2.31
CA PRO A 177 -10.01 -4.74 2.72
C PRO A 177 -9.36 -4.89 4.10
N ILE A 178 -8.10 -4.52 4.19
CA ILE A 178 -7.29 -4.46 5.41
C ILE A 178 -6.99 -2.98 5.67
N SER A 179 -7.98 -2.25 6.15
CA SER A 179 -7.90 -0.79 6.34
C SER A 179 -7.84 -0.38 7.81
N ASP A 180 -8.02 -1.33 8.70
CA ASP A 180 -7.93 -1.11 10.13
C ASP A 180 -6.50 -0.75 10.53
N GLN A 181 -6.38 0.26 11.35
CA GLN A 181 -5.10 0.76 11.84
C GLN A 181 -5.01 0.54 13.34
N LEU A 182 -4.47 -0.59 13.70
CA LEU A 182 -4.01 -0.80 15.06
C LEU A 182 -2.50 -1.04 15.07
N THR A 183 -1.65 -0.20 14.66
CA THR A 183 -0.21 -0.40 14.51
C THR A 183 0.27 -0.56 13.06
N GLY A 184 -0.43 0.05 12.12
CA GLY A 184 -0.06 -0.02 10.71
C GLY A 184 1.37 0.43 10.39
N ALA A 185 2.03 1.11 11.35
CA ALA A 185 3.42 1.52 11.19
C ALA A 185 4.43 0.41 11.50
N PHE A 186 4.05 -0.66 12.22
CA PHE A 186 5.04 -1.59 12.78
C PHE A 186 4.92 -3.04 12.32
N ALA A 187 3.80 -3.46 11.77
CA ALA A 187 3.67 -4.83 11.29
C ALA A 187 2.61 -4.95 10.21
N ASN A 188 2.98 -5.55 9.11
CA ASN A 188 2.07 -6.07 8.12
C ASN A 188 2.14 -7.60 8.16
N ALA A 189 0.99 -8.25 8.30
CA ALA A 189 0.94 -9.70 8.36
C ALA A 189 1.21 -10.36 6.99
N LEU A 190 1.09 -9.61 5.89
CA LEU A 190 1.32 -10.15 4.56
C LEU A 190 2.80 -10.11 4.18
N ASP A 191 3.36 -11.27 3.89
CA ASP A 191 4.70 -11.39 3.33
C ASP A 191 4.69 -11.05 1.83
N VAL A 192 5.71 -10.30 1.37
CA VAL A 192 5.83 -9.94 -0.04
C VAL A 192 5.95 -11.17 -0.96
N GLY A 193 6.50 -12.27 -0.47
CA GLY A 193 6.63 -13.53 -1.20
C GLY A 193 5.29 -14.22 -1.49
N VAL A 194 4.22 -13.86 -0.77
CA VAL A 194 2.86 -14.34 -1.03
C VAL A 194 2.21 -13.57 -2.19
N VAL A 195 2.64 -12.34 -2.46
CA VAL A 195 2.02 -11.47 -3.45
C VAL A 195 2.39 -11.91 -4.86
N GLN A 196 1.40 -12.21 -5.68
CA GLN A 196 1.54 -12.50 -7.11
C GLN A 196 1.40 -11.25 -7.96
N THR A 197 0.44 -10.39 -7.64
CA THR A 197 0.19 -9.14 -8.32
C THR A 197 -0.06 -8.04 -7.31
N ALA A 198 0.48 -6.86 -7.56
CA ALA A 198 0.17 -5.67 -6.81
C ALA A 198 -0.25 -4.57 -7.77
N GLU A 199 -1.41 -3.99 -7.53
CA GLU A 199 -1.92 -2.84 -8.25
C GLU A 199 -2.14 -1.70 -7.28
N LEU A 200 -1.62 -0.53 -7.65
CA LEU A 200 -1.68 0.67 -6.85
C LEU A 200 -2.51 1.73 -7.57
N ILE A 201 -3.54 2.23 -6.92
CA ILE A 201 -4.43 3.29 -7.41
C ILE A 201 -4.27 4.50 -6.51
N THR A 202 -3.73 5.60 -7.04
CA THR A 202 -3.52 6.86 -6.29
C THR A 202 -4.31 8.02 -6.88
N GLY A 203 -4.85 7.88 -8.09
CA GLY A 203 -5.66 8.87 -8.79
C GLY A 203 -7.15 8.65 -8.59
N HIS A 204 -7.86 8.35 -9.68
CA HIS A 204 -9.29 8.02 -9.64
C HIS A 204 -9.52 6.68 -8.93
N VAL A 205 -9.99 6.74 -7.69
CA VAL A 205 -10.31 5.55 -6.90
C VAL A 205 -11.71 5.05 -7.26
N PRO A 206 -11.88 3.79 -7.70
CA PRO A 206 -13.21 3.23 -7.97
C PRO A 206 -14.16 3.27 -6.77
N ALA A 207 -15.46 3.40 -7.01
CA ALA A 207 -16.47 3.55 -5.94
C ALA A 207 -16.59 2.32 -5.03
N GLU A 208 -16.13 1.16 -5.49
CA GLU A 208 -16.08 -0.06 -4.68
C GLU A 208 -15.12 0.03 -3.48
N PHE A 209 -14.14 0.96 -3.51
CA PHE A 209 -13.17 1.14 -2.43
C PHE A 209 -13.49 2.38 -1.59
N GLY A 210 -13.38 2.24 -0.28
CA GLY A 210 -13.64 3.32 0.67
C GLY A 210 -12.82 3.15 1.96
N GLY A 211 -13.18 3.93 2.97
CA GLY A 211 -12.59 3.86 4.31
C GLY A 211 -11.24 4.58 4.46
N LYS A 212 -10.55 4.91 3.36
CA LYS A 212 -9.31 5.69 3.31
C LYS A 212 -9.33 6.70 2.18
N VAL A 213 -8.51 7.74 2.28
CA VAL A 213 -8.57 8.89 1.37
C VAL A 213 -7.44 8.94 0.33
N SER A 214 -6.35 8.18 0.50
CA SER A 214 -5.12 8.48 -0.24
C SER A 214 -4.76 7.52 -1.35
N GLY A 215 -5.27 6.30 -1.31
CA GLY A 215 -5.02 5.30 -2.34
C GLY A 215 -5.46 3.90 -1.95
N VAL A 216 -5.40 3.01 -2.91
CA VAL A 216 -5.75 1.60 -2.76
C VAL A 216 -4.63 0.75 -3.32
N ALA A 217 -4.13 -0.20 -2.53
CA ALA A 217 -3.24 -1.25 -2.97
C ALA A 217 -4.03 -2.56 -3.07
N ILE A 218 -4.25 -3.05 -4.29
CA ILE A 218 -4.93 -4.30 -4.56
C ILE A 218 -3.86 -5.37 -4.72
N LEU A 219 -3.88 -6.36 -3.83
CA LEU A 219 -2.89 -7.42 -3.75
C LEU A 219 -3.56 -8.75 -4.07
N GLY A 220 -3.13 -9.36 -5.16
CA GLY A 220 -3.50 -10.74 -5.49
C GLY A 220 -2.46 -11.70 -4.92
N SER A 221 -2.89 -12.68 -4.13
CA SER A 221 -2.00 -13.70 -3.62
C SER A 221 -1.74 -14.82 -4.61
N ARG A 222 -0.66 -15.56 -4.41
CA ARG A 222 -0.36 -16.77 -5.17
C ARG A 222 -1.45 -17.80 -4.97
N SER A 223 -1.79 -18.51 -6.06
CA SER A 223 -2.75 -19.62 -6.07
C SER A 223 -2.04 -20.92 -6.46
N GLY A 224 -2.58 -22.04 -6.03
CA GLY A 224 -2.18 -23.35 -6.53
C GLY A 224 -2.75 -23.67 -7.90
N PHE A 225 -3.84 -23.00 -8.33
CA PHE A 225 -4.38 -23.19 -9.66
C PHE A 225 -3.43 -22.75 -10.74
N GLY A 226 -3.43 -23.47 -11.86
CA GLY A 226 -2.60 -23.18 -13.02
C GLY A 226 -1.14 -23.59 -12.88
N THR A 227 -0.80 -24.30 -11.81
CA THR A 227 0.53 -24.90 -11.69
C THR A 227 0.67 -26.17 -12.54
N GLY A 228 -0.45 -26.78 -12.96
CA GLY A 228 -0.49 -28.07 -13.65
C GLY A 228 0.10 -29.21 -12.84
N ARG A 229 0.26 -29.04 -11.52
CA ARG A 229 0.96 -29.98 -10.64
C ARG A 229 0.24 -30.18 -9.33
N ALA A 230 0.33 -31.40 -8.84
CA ALA A 230 -0.18 -31.72 -7.52
C ALA A 230 0.66 -31.10 -6.40
N SER A 231 1.94 -30.81 -6.65
CA SER A 231 2.84 -30.22 -5.67
C SER A 231 3.97 -29.45 -6.35
N THR A 232 4.24 -28.24 -5.85
CA THR A 232 5.38 -27.41 -6.19
C THR A 232 5.67 -26.46 -5.03
N GLY A 233 6.91 -26.03 -4.87
CA GLY A 233 7.23 -25.15 -3.77
C GLY A 233 8.65 -24.64 -3.79
N SER A 234 9.01 -23.91 -2.73
CA SER A 234 10.36 -23.42 -2.51
C SER A 234 10.66 -23.30 -1.03
N VAL A 235 11.93 -23.46 -0.69
CA VAL A 235 12.48 -23.14 0.62
C VAL A 235 13.61 -22.15 0.40
N ALA A 236 13.62 -21.07 1.17
CA ALA A 236 14.65 -20.06 1.11
C ALA A 236 15.23 -19.78 2.49
N PHE A 237 16.54 -19.53 2.52
CA PHE A 237 17.26 -19.04 3.67
C PHE A 237 18.06 -17.80 3.26
N GLY A 238 18.03 -16.78 4.11
CA GLY A 238 18.76 -15.54 3.91
C GLY A 238 19.52 -15.14 5.18
N ALA A 239 20.68 -14.51 4.99
CA ALA A 239 21.45 -13.92 6.07
C ALA A 239 22.00 -12.55 5.62
N GLY A 240 22.20 -11.64 6.56
CA GLY A 240 22.62 -10.28 6.27
C GLY A 240 23.21 -9.52 7.44
N GLY A 241 23.52 -8.25 7.22
CA GLY A 241 24.00 -7.35 8.28
C GLY A 241 23.03 -7.25 9.46
N PHE A 242 23.50 -6.76 10.58
CA PHE A 242 22.76 -6.67 11.84
C PHE A 242 22.21 -8.02 12.33
N GLY A 243 23.03 -9.08 12.27
CA GLY A 243 22.61 -10.40 12.71
C GLY A 243 21.38 -10.96 11.97
N THR A 244 20.98 -10.34 10.87
CA THR A 244 19.73 -10.69 10.18
C THR A 244 19.76 -12.10 9.63
N THR A 245 18.77 -12.90 10.00
CA THR A 245 18.49 -14.22 9.43
C THR A 245 17.03 -14.31 9.04
N GLN A 246 16.76 -14.91 7.88
CA GLN A 246 15.39 -15.12 7.36
C GLN A 246 15.25 -16.54 6.82
N GLY A 247 14.15 -17.19 7.18
CA GLY A 247 13.72 -18.46 6.59
C GLY A 247 12.34 -18.32 5.97
N SER A 248 12.12 -18.93 4.80
CA SER A 248 10.77 -19.02 4.24
C SER A 248 10.55 -20.35 3.53
N ALA A 249 9.32 -20.85 3.59
CA ALA A 249 8.87 -22.01 2.87
C ALA A 249 7.53 -21.73 2.21
N GLN A 250 7.39 -22.13 0.94
CA GLN A 250 6.17 -21.99 0.17
C GLN A 250 5.84 -23.32 -0.48
N TRP A 251 4.57 -23.66 -0.46
CA TRP A 251 4.08 -24.91 -1.04
C TRP A 251 2.70 -24.70 -1.62
N GLY A 252 2.48 -25.20 -2.83
CA GLY A 252 1.20 -25.11 -3.52
C GLY A 252 1.05 -26.17 -4.59
N GLY A 253 -0.14 -26.28 -5.15
CA GLY A 253 -0.45 -27.22 -6.22
C GLY A 253 -1.93 -27.29 -6.49
N GLU A 254 -2.29 -28.08 -7.51
CA GLU A 254 -3.69 -28.33 -7.84
C GLU A 254 -3.98 -29.82 -8.02
N ARG A 255 -5.16 -30.22 -7.60
CA ARG A 255 -5.67 -31.59 -7.76
C ARG A 255 -7.19 -31.62 -7.75
N GLY A 256 -7.81 -32.24 -8.75
CA GLY A 256 -9.24 -32.54 -8.74
C GLY A 256 -10.16 -31.33 -8.60
N GLY A 257 -9.81 -30.17 -9.21
CA GLY A 257 -10.62 -28.94 -9.11
C GLY A 257 -10.39 -28.14 -7.84
N ALA A 258 -9.39 -28.50 -7.03
CA ALA A 258 -8.91 -27.74 -5.89
C ALA A 258 -7.48 -27.25 -6.12
N GLY A 259 -7.23 -25.95 -5.90
CA GLY A 259 -5.90 -25.36 -5.84
C GLY A 259 -5.58 -24.96 -4.41
N TYR A 260 -4.35 -25.15 -3.97
CA TYR A 260 -3.91 -24.72 -2.64
C TYR A 260 -2.56 -24.04 -2.70
N PHE A 261 -2.36 -23.09 -1.81
CA PHE A 261 -1.08 -22.41 -1.62
C PHE A 261 -0.88 -22.09 -0.13
N THR A 262 0.30 -22.33 0.36
CA THR A 262 0.70 -21.97 1.75
C THR A 262 2.09 -21.39 1.76
N SER A 263 2.33 -20.47 2.70
CA SER A 263 3.61 -19.82 2.93
C SER A 263 3.85 -19.62 4.41
N ILE A 264 5.07 -19.81 4.83
CA ILE A 264 5.57 -19.45 6.15
C ILE A 264 6.87 -18.67 5.98
N THR A 265 7.05 -17.59 6.75
CA THR A 265 8.27 -16.78 6.77
C THR A 265 8.60 -16.42 8.21
N ALA A 266 9.87 -16.54 8.59
CA ALA A 266 10.40 -16.09 9.86
C ALA A 266 11.61 -15.17 9.65
N LEU A 267 11.76 -14.15 10.50
CA LEU A 267 12.86 -13.18 10.50
C LEU A 267 13.34 -12.96 11.93
N ASP A 268 14.65 -12.87 12.07
CA ASP A 268 15.35 -12.44 13.29
C ASP A 268 16.38 -11.39 12.90
N THR A 269 16.47 -10.25 13.61
CA THR A 269 17.39 -9.16 13.26
C THR A 269 17.65 -8.24 14.46
N ASP A 270 18.87 -7.72 14.57
CA ASP A 270 19.24 -6.70 15.56
C ASP A 270 18.91 -5.27 15.08
N ARG A 271 18.23 -5.11 13.92
CA ARG A 271 17.72 -3.83 13.44
C ARG A 271 16.29 -4.00 12.92
N PHE A 272 15.37 -4.16 13.83
CA PHE A 272 13.97 -4.38 13.51
C PHE A 272 13.24 -3.09 13.12
N LEU A 273 13.55 -1.98 13.81
CA LEU A 273 13.02 -0.63 13.58
C LEU A 273 14.10 0.28 12.96
N ASP A 274 13.69 1.41 12.43
CA ASP A 274 14.61 2.50 12.12
C ASP A 274 15.15 3.07 13.42
N ALA A 275 16.46 3.16 13.57
CA ALA A 275 17.11 3.65 14.77
C ALA A 275 16.78 5.14 15.02
N VAL A 276 16.77 5.55 16.29
CA VAL A 276 16.49 6.93 16.72
C VAL A 276 17.76 7.76 16.87
N SER A 277 18.93 7.14 16.84
CA SER A 277 20.27 7.72 16.89
C SER A 277 21.16 7.09 15.83
N LEU A 278 22.39 7.57 15.64
CA LEU A 278 23.36 6.94 14.73
C LEU A 278 23.76 5.55 15.22
N ASP A 279 23.64 5.31 16.53
CA ASP A 279 23.84 4.01 17.15
C ASP A 279 22.58 3.16 17.00
N ASN A 280 22.77 1.85 16.86
CA ASN A 280 21.64 0.92 16.76
C ASN A 280 21.38 0.27 18.12
N LEU A 281 20.91 1.05 19.08
CA LEU A 281 20.70 0.64 20.46
C LEU A 281 19.32 0.03 20.64
N HIS A 282 19.25 -1.10 21.36
CA HIS A 282 18.01 -1.76 21.77
C HIS A 282 16.99 -1.91 20.63
N ASN A 283 17.38 -2.68 19.59
CA ASN A 283 16.61 -2.74 18.35
C ASN A 283 16.46 -4.17 17.79
N HIS A 284 16.62 -5.17 18.66
CA HIS A 284 16.42 -6.56 18.26
C HIS A 284 14.93 -6.87 18.06
N GLY A 285 14.63 -7.73 17.08
CA GLY A 285 13.27 -8.17 16.86
C GLY A 285 13.14 -9.43 16.02
N ARG A 286 12.05 -10.14 16.30
CA ARG A 286 11.66 -11.38 15.64
C ARG A 286 10.26 -11.29 15.11
N MET A 287 10.05 -11.92 13.96
CA MET A 287 8.72 -12.02 13.40
C MET A 287 8.53 -13.38 12.72
N ALA A 288 7.28 -13.86 12.75
CA ALA A 288 6.83 -15.00 11.94
C ALA A 288 5.52 -14.64 11.27
N ARG A 289 5.35 -15.06 10.01
CA ARG A 289 4.15 -14.85 9.20
C ARG A 289 3.73 -16.14 8.53
N GLY A 290 2.43 -16.36 8.44
CA GLY A 290 1.85 -17.50 7.75
C GLY A 290 0.71 -17.05 6.84
N TYR A 291 0.58 -17.72 5.71
CA TYR A 291 -0.52 -17.54 4.78
C TYR A 291 -0.96 -18.90 4.22
N ALA A 292 -2.26 -19.08 4.07
CA ALA A 292 -2.83 -20.24 3.40
C ALA A 292 -4.01 -19.79 2.54
N ARG A 293 -4.12 -20.40 1.34
CA ARG A 293 -5.21 -20.18 0.41
C ARG A 293 -5.65 -21.53 -0.16
N LEU A 294 -6.96 -21.74 -0.20
CA LEU A 294 -7.61 -22.85 -0.83
C LEU A 294 -8.64 -22.34 -1.83
N ASP A 295 -8.48 -22.68 -3.09
CA ASP A 295 -9.41 -22.39 -4.17
C ASP A 295 -10.16 -23.65 -4.54
N LEU A 296 -11.49 -23.64 -4.43
CA LEU A 296 -12.35 -24.79 -4.71
C LEU A 296 -13.31 -24.42 -5.84
N ARG A 297 -13.25 -25.22 -6.88
CA ARG A 297 -14.19 -25.16 -7.99
C ARG A 297 -15.41 -25.99 -7.63
N ALA A 298 -16.44 -25.34 -7.07
CA ALA A 298 -17.64 -26.00 -6.62
C ALA A 298 -18.55 -26.41 -7.79
N SER A 299 -18.55 -25.64 -8.89
CA SER A 299 -19.25 -25.95 -10.13
C SER A 299 -18.60 -25.20 -11.31
N ALA A 300 -19.12 -25.39 -12.52
CA ALA A 300 -18.73 -24.61 -13.70
C ALA A 300 -18.97 -23.08 -13.54
N ARG A 301 -19.79 -22.67 -12.59
CA ARG A 301 -20.16 -21.26 -12.35
C ARG A 301 -19.72 -20.74 -10.99
N ASP A 302 -19.29 -21.63 -10.09
CA ASP A 302 -19.05 -21.31 -8.68
C ASP A 302 -17.62 -21.60 -8.29
N MET A 303 -16.92 -20.57 -7.81
CA MET A 303 -15.60 -20.64 -7.22
C MET A 303 -15.68 -20.21 -5.76
N LEU A 304 -15.25 -21.06 -4.86
CA LEU A 304 -15.09 -20.77 -3.44
C LEU A 304 -13.61 -20.62 -3.13
N ARG A 305 -13.24 -19.57 -2.42
CA ARG A 305 -11.88 -19.35 -1.95
C ARG A 305 -11.90 -19.21 -0.44
N VAL A 306 -10.98 -19.85 0.22
CA VAL A 306 -10.77 -19.73 1.67
C VAL A 306 -9.35 -19.30 1.91
N HIS A 307 -9.20 -18.30 2.76
CA HIS A 307 -7.91 -17.70 3.09
C HIS A 307 -7.72 -17.67 4.59
N ALA A 308 -6.49 -17.91 5.01
CA ALA A 308 -6.04 -17.69 6.38
C ALA A 308 -4.69 -16.96 6.34
N MET A 309 -4.53 -15.96 7.18
CA MET A 309 -3.31 -15.17 7.29
C MET A 309 -3.05 -14.88 8.77
N GLY A 310 -1.77 -14.92 9.17
CA GLY A 310 -1.40 -14.55 10.52
C GLY A 310 0.04 -14.09 10.62
N GLY A 311 0.31 -13.27 11.62
CA GLY A 311 1.63 -12.76 11.93
C GLY A 311 1.82 -12.51 13.41
N LEU A 312 3.03 -12.75 13.86
CA LEU A 312 3.50 -12.46 15.21
C LEU A 312 4.80 -11.68 15.09
N SER A 313 4.92 -10.57 15.82
CA SER A 313 6.16 -9.82 15.93
C SER A 313 6.44 -9.52 17.41
N ARG A 314 7.68 -9.64 17.81
CA ARG A 314 8.19 -9.25 19.15
C ARG A 314 9.48 -8.51 18.94
N PHE A 315 9.55 -7.28 19.42
CA PHE A 315 10.71 -6.45 19.19
C PHE A 315 10.91 -5.43 20.32
N GLU A 316 12.12 -4.98 20.42
CA GLU A 316 12.59 -3.90 21.28
C GLU A 316 12.28 -2.55 20.62
N LEU A 317 11.99 -1.53 21.41
CA LEU A 317 11.90 -0.16 20.91
C LEU A 317 13.31 0.43 20.91
N ALA A 318 13.71 1.01 19.76
CA ALA A 318 15.03 1.60 19.62
C ALA A 318 15.23 2.73 20.64
N ASN A 319 16.32 2.66 21.43
CA ASN A 319 16.65 3.60 22.46
C ASN A 319 17.48 4.78 21.96
N ARG A 320 17.31 5.94 22.59
CA ARG A 320 18.31 7.00 22.63
C ARG A 320 19.45 6.60 23.55
N ARG A 321 20.60 7.27 23.48
CA ARG A 321 21.76 7.00 24.36
C ARG A 321 21.44 7.19 25.83
N SER A 322 20.67 8.24 26.17
CA SER A 322 20.22 8.48 27.54
C SER A 322 19.31 7.38 28.06
N GLN A 323 18.42 6.85 27.22
CA GLN A 323 17.52 5.76 27.56
C GLN A 323 18.29 4.44 27.74
N GLU A 324 19.24 4.16 26.86
CA GLU A 324 20.12 3.00 26.97
C GLU A 324 20.95 3.07 28.27
N ALA A 325 21.52 4.22 28.58
CA ALA A 325 22.27 4.46 29.82
C ALA A 325 21.39 4.30 31.06
N ALA A 326 20.11 4.58 30.99
CA ALA A 326 19.14 4.36 32.06
C ALA A 326 18.69 2.89 32.17
N GLY A 327 19.08 2.03 31.25
CA GLY A 327 18.68 0.63 31.19
C GLY A 327 17.24 0.40 30.74
N GLN A 328 16.71 1.29 29.86
CA GLN A 328 15.38 1.13 29.29
C GLN A 328 15.31 -0.13 28.43
N ASP A 329 14.31 -0.99 28.70
CA ASP A 329 14.06 -2.25 27.99
C ASP A 329 12.58 -2.35 27.60
N GLN A 330 12.06 -1.33 26.90
CA GLN A 330 10.69 -1.36 26.39
C GLN A 330 10.57 -2.32 25.20
N ARG A 331 9.54 -3.15 25.24
CA ARG A 331 9.30 -4.17 24.21
C ARG A 331 7.87 -4.15 23.71
N GLN A 332 7.70 -4.42 22.41
CA GLN A 332 6.39 -4.51 21.80
C GLN A 332 6.11 -5.90 21.26
N ARG A 333 4.85 -6.34 21.41
CA ARG A 333 4.32 -7.57 20.81
C ARG A 333 3.13 -7.22 19.94
N LEU A 334 3.16 -7.69 18.71
CA LEU A 334 2.06 -7.54 17.77
C LEU A 334 1.62 -8.92 17.30
N ALA A 335 0.31 -9.11 17.20
CA ALA A 335 -0.27 -10.30 16.60
C ALA A 335 -1.43 -9.90 15.68
N ASP A 336 -1.52 -10.58 14.55
CA ASP A 336 -2.57 -10.41 13.56
C ASP A 336 -3.01 -11.79 13.08
N VAL A 337 -4.32 -12.03 13.06
CA VAL A 337 -4.92 -13.26 12.52
C VAL A 337 -6.16 -12.87 11.72
N SER A 338 -6.24 -13.38 10.50
CA SER A 338 -7.35 -13.14 9.59
C SER A 338 -7.78 -14.45 8.92
N ILE A 339 -9.07 -14.68 8.86
CA ILE A 339 -9.68 -15.78 8.09
C ILE A 339 -10.84 -15.19 7.31
N TRP A 340 -10.86 -15.45 6.00
CA TRP A 340 -11.97 -15.02 5.17
C TRP A 340 -12.27 -16.01 4.06
N THR A 341 -13.49 -15.94 3.57
CA THR A 341 -13.95 -16.72 2.43
C THR A 341 -14.56 -15.78 1.39
N SER A 342 -14.34 -16.07 0.12
CA SER A 342 -15.04 -15.42 -0.98
C SER A 342 -15.67 -16.48 -1.89
N HIS A 343 -16.93 -16.26 -2.23
CA HIS A 343 -17.67 -17.05 -3.20
C HIS A 343 -17.96 -16.18 -4.42
N GLN A 344 -17.54 -16.63 -5.57
CA GLN A 344 -17.80 -15.99 -6.85
C GLN A 344 -18.71 -16.89 -7.68
N ARG A 345 -19.83 -16.34 -8.14
CA ARG A 345 -20.74 -17.01 -9.06
C ARG A 345 -20.90 -16.24 -10.35
N THR A 346 -20.68 -16.92 -11.47
CA THR A 346 -20.92 -16.35 -12.80
C THR A 346 -22.41 -16.36 -13.10
N LEU A 347 -22.95 -15.22 -13.51
CA LEU A 347 -24.37 -15.00 -13.84
C LEU A 347 -24.54 -14.92 -15.35
N GLY A 348 -24.77 -16.08 -15.98
CA GLY A 348 -24.86 -16.16 -17.45
C GLY A 348 -23.57 -15.73 -18.13
N THR A 349 -23.68 -15.05 -19.27
CA THR A 349 -22.54 -14.58 -20.08
C THR A 349 -22.11 -13.14 -19.81
N SER A 350 -22.82 -12.42 -18.96
CA SER A 350 -22.64 -10.97 -18.81
C SER A 350 -22.48 -10.48 -17.38
N GLY A 351 -22.37 -11.36 -16.41
CA GLY A 351 -22.26 -10.92 -15.02
C GLY A 351 -21.62 -11.89 -14.08
N ALA A 352 -21.25 -11.40 -12.90
CA ALA A 352 -20.79 -12.16 -11.76
C ALA A 352 -21.24 -11.51 -10.46
N ILE A 353 -21.52 -12.34 -9.48
CA ILE A 353 -21.70 -11.91 -8.08
C ILE A 353 -20.55 -12.47 -7.26
N GLU A 354 -19.98 -11.65 -6.40
CA GLU A 354 -18.95 -12.04 -5.45
C GLU A 354 -19.42 -11.67 -4.04
N SER A 355 -19.33 -12.64 -3.14
CA SER A 355 -19.66 -12.47 -1.73
C SER A 355 -18.43 -12.81 -0.90
N THR A 356 -18.01 -11.91 -0.01
CA THR A 356 -16.85 -12.11 0.86
C THR A 356 -17.28 -11.91 2.31
N ALA A 357 -16.86 -12.83 3.17
CA ALA A 357 -17.03 -12.71 4.61
C ALA A 357 -15.74 -13.11 5.32
N GLY A 358 -15.40 -12.39 6.39
CA GLY A 358 -14.18 -12.66 7.11
C GLY A 358 -14.13 -12.02 8.49
N VAL A 359 -13.20 -12.52 9.28
CA VAL A 359 -12.84 -11.98 10.58
C VAL A 359 -11.35 -11.73 10.64
N ARG A 360 -10.98 -10.60 11.20
CA ARG A 360 -9.60 -10.22 11.50
C ARG A 360 -9.51 -9.78 12.96
N THR A 361 -8.47 -10.22 13.65
CA THR A 361 -8.15 -9.75 15.01
C THR A 361 -6.70 -9.31 15.04
N THR A 362 -6.46 -8.09 15.51
CA THR A 362 -5.14 -7.54 15.76
C THR A 362 -4.97 -7.21 17.22
N THR A 363 -3.79 -7.49 17.78
CA THR A 363 -3.42 -7.13 19.13
C THR A 363 -2.06 -6.43 19.14
N ALA A 364 -1.93 -5.41 19.99
CA ALA A 364 -0.70 -4.69 20.18
C ALA A 364 -0.49 -4.47 21.68
N VAL A 365 0.65 -4.95 22.18
CA VAL A 365 1.02 -4.86 23.59
C VAL A 365 2.38 -4.19 23.72
N LEU A 366 2.44 -3.06 24.42
CA LEU A 366 3.68 -2.44 24.89
C LEU A 366 3.94 -2.87 26.33
N LEU A 367 5.14 -3.34 26.57
CA LEU A 367 5.62 -3.78 27.89
C LEU A 367 6.63 -2.76 28.41
N PRO A 368 6.39 -2.17 29.58
CA PRO A 368 7.33 -1.28 30.25
C PRO A 368 8.52 -2.04 30.86
N SER A 369 9.54 -1.29 31.20
CA SER A 369 10.69 -1.77 31.97
C SER A 369 10.97 -0.91 33.20
N ALA A 370 11.82 -1.40 34.09
CA ALA A 370 12.23 -0.65 35.27
C ALA A 370 13.09 0.58 34.95
N GLY A 371 13.81 0.55 33.82
CA GLY A 371 14.67 1.64 33.35
C GLY A 371 13.97 2.65 32.42
N ASP A 372 12.67 2.58 32.28
CA ASP A 372 11.93 3.50 31.40
C ASP A 372 12.11 4.96 31.82
N THR A 373 12.44 5.83 30.88
CA THR A 373 12.64 7.27 31.07
C THR A 373 12.28 8.06 29.81
N PRO A 374 11.71 9.27 29.89
CA PRO A 374 11.28 9.99 31.11
C PRO A 374 9.94 9.51 31.65
N VAL A 375 9.26 8.62 30.92
CA VAL A 375 7.97 8.04 31.30
C VAL A 375 7.99 6.53 31.15
N THR A 376 7.30 5.83 32.03
CA THR A 376 6.97 4.42 31.81
C THR A 376 5.55 4.31 31.30
N ALA A 377 5.31 3.41 30.35
CA ALA A 377 3.98 3.20 29.78
C ALA A 377 3.73 1.73 29.45
N ARG A 378 2.53 1.26 29.78
CA ARG A 378 2.00 -0.04 29.37
C ARG A 378 0.78 0.17 28.51
N GLN A 379 0.67 -0.60 27.46
CA GLN A 379 -0.50 -0.58 26.61
C GLN A 379 -0.87 -2.00 26.18
N ASP A 380 -2.18 -2.29 26.17
CA ASP A 380 -2.75 -3.50 25.60
C ASP A 380 -3.99 -3.12 24.78
N ARG A 381 -3.93 -3.35 23.48
CA ARG A 381 -5.00 -3.02 22.54
C ARG A 381 -5.41 -4.23 21.74
N ARG A 382 -6.70 -4.38 21.56
CA ARG A 382 -7.27 -5.42 20.71
C ARG A 382 -8.36 -4.83 19.85
N LEU A 383 -8.24 -5.06 18.54
CA LEU A 383 -9.26 -4.75 17.54
C LEU A 383 -9.64 -6.05 16.83
N SER A 384 -10.92 -6.37 16.81
CA SER A 384 -11.45 -7.41 15.91
C SER A 384 -12.36 -6.76 14.89
N THR A 385 -12.33 -7.22 13.64
CA THR A 385 -13.19 -6.70 12.57
C THR A 385 -13.86 -7.87 11.89
N VAL A 386 -15.19 -7.90 11.94
CA VAL A 386 -16.00 -8.83 11.14
C VAL A 386 -16.50 -8.07 9.92
N THR A 387 -16.20 -8.59 8.73
CA THR A 387 -16.53 -7.96 7.46
C THR A 387 -17.42 -8.88 6.64
N ALA A 388 -18.48 -8.33 6.04
CA ALA A 388 -19.29 -8.97 5.02
C ALA A 388 -19.47 -8.02 3.83
N GLN A 389 -19.30 -8.55 2.62
CA GLN A 389 -19.33 -7.77 1.37
C GLN A 389 -20.07 -8.54 0.29
N VAL A 390 -20.81 -7.82 -0.54
CA VAL A 390 -21.40 -8.35 -1.79
C VAL A 390 -21.11 -7.39 -2.92
N ARG A 391 -20.64 -7.91 -4.04
CA ARG A 391 -20.35 -7.17 -5.28
C ARG A 391 -21.03 -7.84 -6.45
N LEU A 392 -21.76 -7.05 -7.22
CA LEU A 392 -22.37 -7.46 -8.48
C LEU A 392 -21.66 -6.73 -9.61
N THR A 393 -21.15 -7.45 -10.58
CA THR A 393 -20.63 -6.90 -11.83
C THR A 393 -21.51 -7.36 -12.97
N ARG A 394 -21.95 -6.43 -13.80
CA ARG A 394 -22.74 -6.73 -14.99
C ARG A 394 -22.28 -5.91 -16.19
N GLN A 395 -22.27 -6.56 -17.35
CA GLN A 395 -22.14 -5.88 -18.62
C GLN A 395 -23.54 -5.56 -19.14
N VAL A 396 -23.84 -4.28 -19.33
CA VAL A 396 -25.11 -3.77 -19.87
C VAL A 396 -24.79 -2.95 -21.10
N ALA A 397 -25.02 -3.49 -22.29
CA ALA A 397 -24.56 -2.91 -23.54
C ALA A 397 -23.05 -2.56 -23.47
N ARG A 398 -22.66 -1.30 -23.71
CA ARG A 398 -21.27 -0.82 -23.64
C ARG A 398 -20.79 -0.47 -22.24
N TRP A 399 -21.64 -0.61 -21.22
CA TRP A 399 -21.32 -0.24 -19.85
C TRP A 399 -21.01 -1.47 -19.00
N GLN A 400 -19.91 -1.43 -18.32
CA GLN A 400 -19.68 -2.33 -17.18
C GLN A 400 -20.22 -1.64 -15.93
N VAL A 401 -21.24 -2.22 -15.34
CA VAL A 401 -21.86 -1.72 -14.11
C VAL A 401 -21.40 -2.59 -12.96
N ARG A 402 -20.89 -1.96 -11.91
CA ARG A 402 -20.54 -2.59 -10.63
C ARG A 402 -21.38 -1.96 -9.53
N SER A 403 -21.93 -2.79 -8.66
CA SER A 403 -22.63 -2.31 -7.46
C SER A 403 -22.37 -3.26 -6.30
N GLY A 404 -22.50 -2.78 -5.09
CA GLY A 404 -22.26 -3.62 -3.92
C GLY A 404 -22.54 -2.91 -2.61
N ALA A 405 -22.40 -3.68 -1.54
CA ALA A 405 -22.52 -3.23 -0.18
C ALA A 405 -21.46 -3.91 0.70
N ASP A 406 -21.01 -3.18 1.71
CA ASP A 406 -20.06 -3.64 2.71
C ASP A 406 -20.61 -3.34 4.11
N VAL A 407 -20.42 -4.26 5.04
CA VAL A 407 -20.72 -4.06 6.47
C VAL A 407 -19.54 -4.53 7.29
N GLN A 408 -19.18 -3.75 8.28
CA GLN A 408 -18.15 -4.08 9.25
C GLN A 408 -18.65 -3.85 10.66
N VAL A 409 -18.34 -4.78 11.56
CA VAL A 409 -18.54 -4.67 13.00
C VAL A 409 -17.18 -4.82 13.66
N PHE A 410 -16.77 -3.85 14.48
CA PHE A 410 -15.43 -3.82 15.05
C PHE A 410 -15.42 -3.51 16.54
N PRO A 411 -15.43 -4.56 17.42
CA PRO A 411 -15.14 -4.41 18.83
C PRO A 411 -13.68 -3.99 19.05
N VAL A 412 -13.48 -2.95 19.86
CA VAL A 412 -12.20 -2.38 20.27
C VAL A 412 -12.10 -2.48 21.78
N ARG A 413 -10.93 -2.88 22.29
CA ARG A 413 -10.55 -2.79 23.69
C ARG A 413 -9.20 -2.12 23.80
N GLU A 414 -9.10 -1.17 24.73
CA GLU A 414 -7.87 -0.44 25.04
C GLU A 414 -7.65 -0.44 26.55
N SER A 415 -6.46 -0.87 26.98
CA SER A 415 -5.94 -0.72 28.34
C SER A 415 -4.63 0.05 28.27
N PHE A 416 -4.48 1.05 29.08
CA PHE A 416 -3.33 1.94 29.11
C PHE A 416 -2.97 2.34 30.51
N SER A 417 -1.67 2.39 30.82
CA SER A 417 -1.17 3.05 32.01
C SER A 417 0.11 3.79 31.72
N MET A 418 0.36 4.90 32.42
CA MET A 418 1.59 5.68 32.33
C MET A 418 1.92 6.32 33.66
N ALA A 419 3.21 6.58 33.88
CA ALA A 419 3.71 7.35 34.97
C ALA A 419 5.03 8.04 34.61
N ILE A 420 5.34 9.15 35.26
CA ILE A 420 6.60 9.86 35.13
C ILE A 420 7.66 9.17 35.98
N THR A 421 8.85 8.95 35.42
CA THR A 421 9.99 8.26 36.00
C THR A 421 11.24 9.15 36.13
N ASP A 422 11.27 10.31 35.48
CA ASP A 422 12.34 11.31 35.57
C ASP A 422 11.82 12.60 36.22
N SER A 423 12.43 13.00 37.35
CA SER A 423 12.04 14.22 38.11
C SER A 423 12.18 15.53 37.32
N ARG A 424 13.00 15.54 36.27
CA ARG A 424 13.18 16.69 35.36
C ARG A 424 12.05 16.81 34.37
N PHE A 425 11.38 15.73 34.03
CA PHE A 425 10.22 15.71 33.17
C PHE A 425 9.03 16.33 33.91
N ASN A 426 8.40 17.34 33.36
CA ASN A 426 7.31 18.08 33.99
C ASN A 426 7.72 18.76 35.34
N ALA A 427 8.97 19.23 35.45
CA ALA A 427 9.45 19.93 36.66
C ALA A 427 8.60 21.18 36.89
N PRO A 428 8.37 21.57 38.17
CA PRO A 428 7.48 22.70 38.52
C PRO A 428 7.92 24.06 37.98
N ASP A 429 9.20 24.21 37.68
CA ASP A 429 9.85 25.39 37.14
C ASP A 429 10.04 25.33 35.62
N SER A 430 9.63 24.22 34.98
CA SER A 430 9.76 24.03 33.55
C SER A 430 8.71 24.83 32.77
N ARG A 431 9.10 25.30 31.57
CA ARG A 431 8.15 25.87 30.62
C ARG A 431 7.12 24.81 30.22
N GLY A 432 5.83 25.12 30.37
CA GLY A 432 4.75 24.20 29.98
C GLY A 432 4.47 23.11 31.02
N VAL A 433 4.84 23.29 32.28
CA VAL A 433 4.50 22.37 33.35
C VAL A 433 2.99 22.03 33.33
N ASN A 434 2.71 20.75 33.50
CA ASN A 434 1.34 20.23 33.52
C ASN A 434 0.99 19.69 34.93
N GLU A 435 0.30 20.50 35.71
CA GLU A 435 -0.13 20.13 37.07
C GLU A 435 -1.00 18.87 37.11
N ALA A 436 -1.71 18.54 36.02
CA ALA A 436 -2.53 17.33 35.97
C ALA A 436 -1.71 16.03 35.92
N LEU A 437 -0.44 16.09 35.54
CA LEU A 437 0.49 14.95 35.55
C LEU A 437 1.15 14.72 36.92
N ARG A 438 1.10 15.70 37.83
CA ARG A 438 1.74 15.63 39.13
C ARG A 438 1.31 14.41 39.99
N PRO A 439 0.02 14.03 40.03
CA PRO A 439 -0.41 12.82 40.75
C PRO A 439 0.21 11.53 40.20
N HIS A 440 0.76 11.57 38.99
CA HIS A 440 1.30 10.42 38.26
C HIS A 440 2.83 10.44 38.16
N ASP A 441 3.49 11.29 38.96
CA ASP A 441 4.95 11.39 39.08
C ASP A 441 5.45 10.45 40.18
N LEU A 442 6.01 9.30 39.78
CA LEU A 442 6.55 8.31 40.74
C LEU A 442 7.76 8.84 41.52
N THR A 443 8.51 9.78 40.93
CA THR A 443 9.67 10.40 41.60
C THR A 443 9.29 11.28 42.79
N ARG A 444 7.99 11.62 42.88
CA ARG A 444 7.39 12.46 43.91
C ARG A 444 6.30 11.73 44.73
N GLY A 445 6.28 10.38 44.65
CA GLY A 445 5.33 9.56 45.39
C GLY A 445 3.95 9.46 44.75
N GLY A 446 3.82 9.81 43.48
CA GLY A 446 2.59 9.63 42.73
C GLY A 446 2.30 8.16 42.39
N THR A 447 1.20 7.92 41.67
CA THR A 447 0.76 6.59 41.23
C THR A 447 0.48 6.61 39.72
N PRO A 448 0.61 5.48 39.02
CA PRO A 448 0.33 5.44 37.61
C PRO A 448 -1.10 5.89 37.29
N PHE A 449 -1.26 6.62 36.19
CA PHE A 449 -2.54 6.78 35.52
C PHE A 449 -2.96 5.45 34.90
N VAL A 450 -4.24 5.06 35.02
CA VAL A 450 -4.76 3.81 34.46
C VAL A 450 -6.06 4.08 33.71
N PHE A 451 -6.20 3.47 32.55
CA PHE A 451 -7.37 3.52 31.69
C PHE A 451 -7.69 2.13 31.16
N ASP A 452 -8.95 1.72 31.17
CA ASP A 452 -9.45 0.50 30.52
C ASP A 452 -10.83 0.79 29.96
N ALA A 453 -11.04 0.51 28.68
CA ALA A 453 -12.31 0.67 28.01
C ALA A 453 -12.50 -0.31 26.85
N ALA A 454 -13.76 -0.67 26.60
CA ALA A 454 -14.16 -1.48 25.47
C ALA A 454 -15.42 -0.91 24.83
N ARG A 455 -15.46 -0.91 23.49
CA ARG A 455 -16.62 -0.45 22.73
C ARG A 455 -16.69 -1.12 21.37
N THR A 456 -17.90 -1.31 20.85
CA THR A 456 -18.12 -1.86 19.51
C THR A 456 -18.58 -0.75 18.57
N GLY A 457 -17.92 -0.63 17.42
CA GLY A 457 -18.30 0.24 16.33
C GLY A 457 -18.85 -0.54 15.14
N THR A 458 -19.52 0.19 14.25
CA THR A 458 -20.06 -0.34 12.99
C THR A 458 -19.77 0.61 11.84
N SER A 459 -19.55 0.04 10.66
CA SER A 459 -19.48 0.79 9.40
C SER A 459 -20.27 0.04 8.35
N ALA A 460 -21.07 0.78 7.57
CA ALA A 460 -21.82 0.23 6.45
C ALA A 460 -21.63 1.11 5.23
N SER A 461 -21.59 0.51 4.05
CA SER A 461 -21.45 1.26 2.81
C SER A 461 -22.20 0.61 1.66
N MET A 462 -22.58 1.43 0.69
CA MET A 462 -23.14 1.01 -0.59
C MET A 462 -22.49 1.79 -1.71
N PHE A 463 -22.33 1.15 -2.86
CA PHE A 463 -21.81 1.81 -4.04
C PHE A 463 -22.46 1.32 -5.34
N ALA A 464 -22.43 2.18 -6.34
CA ALA A 464 -22.72 1.84 -7.72
C ALA A 464 -21.76 2.61 -8.64
N GLN A 465 -21.30 1.97 -9.69
CA GLN A 465 -20.33 2.51 -10.63
C GLN A 465 -20.59 1.98 -12.03
N ALA A 466 -20.44 2.83 -13.02
CA ALA A 466 -20.50 2.46 -14.43
C ALA A 466 -19.24 2.94 -15.16
N VAL A 467 -18.63 2.05 -15.93
CA VAL A 467 -17.50 2.36 -16.82
C VAL A 467 -17.88 2.00 -18.24
N GLY A 468 -17.70 2.91 -19.18
CA GLY A 468 -18.05 2.65 -20.58
C GLY A 468 -17.33 3.56 -21.55
N ALA A 469 -17.18 3.08 -22.80
CA ALA A 469 -16.56 3.81 -23.88
C ALA A 469 -17.60 4.52 -24.76
N LEU A 470 -17.32 5.76 -25.13
CA LEU A 470 -18.12 6.64 -25.98
C LEU A 470 -17.23 7.19 -27.10
N GLY A 471 -17.04 6.42 -28.17
CA GLY A 471 -16.04 6.77 -29.19
C GLY A 471 -14.63 6.83 -28.60
N PRO A 472 -13.91 7.96 -28.72
CA PRO A 472 -12.57 8.11 -28.19
C PRO A 472 -12.55 8.41 -26.66
N PHE A 473 -13.72 8.53 -26.05
CA PHE A 473 -13.85 8.83 -24.63
C PHE A 473 -14.17 7.57 -23.83
N SER A 474 -13.55 7.43 -22.67
CA SER A 474 -13.98 6.48 -21.65
C SER A 474 -14.47 7.24 -20.42
N LEU A 475 -15.69 6.95 -20.00
CA LEU A 475 -16.33 7.58 -18.83
C LEU A 475 -16.39 6.57 -17.69
N ASN A 476 -16.01 7.02 -16.51
CA ASN A 476 -16.16 6.31 -15.27
C ASN A 476 -16.98 7.18 -14.31
N ALA A 477 -18.16 6.72 -13.92
CA ALA A 477 -19.04 7.44 -13.01
C ALA A 477 -19.46 6.52 -11.87
N GLY A 478 -19.22 6.94 -10.65
CA GLY A 478 -19.51 6.17 -9.45
C GLY A 478 -20.07 7.02 -8.32
N LEU A 479 -20.84 6.38 -7.47
CA LEU A 479 -21.35 6.94 -6.23
C LEU A 479 -21.15 5.93 -5.12
N ARG A 480 -20.64 6.39 -3.98
CA ARG A 480 -20.53 5.60 -2.76
C ARG A 480 -21.15 6.37 -1.61
N VAL A 481 -21.77 5.65 -0.68
CA VAL A 481 -22.29 6.18 0.58
C VAL A 481 -21.71 5.35 1.71
N ASP A 482 -21.09 5.99 2.68
CA ASP A 482 -20.60 5.36 3.92
C ASP A 482 -21.36 5.91 5.12
N ASP A 483 -21.70 5.04 6.08
CA ASP A 483 -22.20 5.38 7.44
C ASP A 483 -21.27 4.73 8.46
N TYR A 484 -20.77 5.52 9.40
CA TYR A 484 -19.85 5.11 10.45
C TYR A 484 -20.45 5.47 11.82
N ARG A 485 -20.42 4.53 12.74
CA ARG A 485 -20.93 4.69 14.11
C ARG A 485 -19.96 4.06 15.11
N PHE A 486 -19.34 4.91 15.89
CA PHE A 486 -18.49 4.48 17.02
C PHE A 486 -18.55 5.52 18.12
N LEU A 487 -17.51 6.32 18.36
CA LEU A 487 -17.51 7.45 19.29
C LEU A 487 -18.24 8.65 18.71
N VAL A 488 -18.20 8.79 17.41
CA VAL A 488 -18.96 9.75 16.62
C VAL A 488 -19.79 9.01 15.58
N ARG A 489 -20.83 9.65 15.12
CA ARG A 489 -21.57 9.23 13.93
C ARG A 489 -21.17 10.12 12.76
N GLY A 490 -20.85 9.50 11.64
CA GLY A 490 -20.53 10.20 10.40
C GLY A 490 -21.04 9.47 9.19
N TRP A 491 -21.50 10.20 8.19
CA TRP A 491 -21.87 9.64 6.89
C TRP A 491 -21.46 10.59 5.77
N GLN A 492 -21.27 10.04 4.59
CA GLN A 492 -20.92 10.84 3.42
C GLN A 492 -21.33 10.19 2.12
N VAL A 493 -21.86 11.02 1.21
CA VAL A 493 -22.03 10.70 -0.20
C VAL A 493 -20.74 11.08 -0.95
N GLN A 494 -20.20 10.14 -1.73
CA GLN A 494 -18.91 10.25 -2.39
C GLN A 494 -19.08 10.07 -3.90
N PRO A 495 -19.36 11.14 -4.66
CA PRO A 495 -19.30 11.10 -6.12
C PRO A 495 -17.86 10.90 -6.59
N ARG A 496 -17.68 10.08 -7.61
CA ARG A 496 -16.42 9.77 -8.27
C ARG A 496 -16.62 9.78 -9.77
N LEU A 497 -15.99 10.74 -10.43
CA LEU A 497 -16.13 10.97 -11.86
C LEU A 497 -14.76 10.92 -12.51
N GLY A 498 -14.67 10.24 -13.62
CA GLY A 498 -13.44 10.12 -14.37
C GLY A 498 -13.71 10.11 -15.86
N LEU A 499 -12.90 10.82 -16.62
CA LEU A 499 -12.94 10.88 -18.06
C LEU A 499 -11.53 10.63 -18.59
N SER A 500 -11.40 9.74 -19.56
CA SER A 500 -10.22 9.63 -20.38
C SER A 500 -10.58 9.87 -21.84
N TRP A 501 -9.68 10.52 -22.56
CA TRP A 501 -9.83 10.86 -23.98
C TRP A 501 -8.60 10.42 -24.73
N ARG A 502 -8.77 9.43 -25.60
CA ARG A 502 -7.75 9.01 -26.54
C ARG A 502 -7.73 9.97 -27.73
N LEU A 503 -6.58 10.59 -27.99
CA LEU A 503 -6.40 11.45 -29.13
C LEU A 503 -6.33 10.60 -30.42
N PRO A 504 -7.22 10.83 -31.39
CA PRO A 504 -7.17 10.12 -32.65
C PRO A 504 -5.81 10.31 -33.33
N ARG A 505 -5.26 9.26 -33.93
CA ARG A 505 -3.97 9.25 -34.63
C ARG A 505 -2.71 9.39 -33.76
N HIS A 506 -2.86 9.49 -32.45
CA HIS A 506 -1.75 9.57 -31.50
C HIS A 506 -1.90 8.49 -30.43
N GLU A 507 -0.81 7.93 -29.99
CA GLU A 507 -0.79 7.03 -28.83
C GLU A 507 -0.74 7.86 -27.53
N VAL A 508 -1.71 8.76 -27.40
CA VAL A 508 -1.85 9.71 -26.29
C VAL A 508 -3.24 9.62 -25.70
N VAL A 509 -3.31 9.51 -24.37
CA VAL A 509 -4.54 9.55 -23.59
C VAL A 509 -4.46 10.72 -22.62
N LEU A 510 -5.42 11.61 -22.70
CA LEU A 510 -5.67 12.65 -21.70
C LEU A 510 -6.68 12.13 -20.69
N ARG A 511 -6.49 12.41 -19.42
CA ARG A 511 -7.41 11.96 -18.36
C ARG A 511 -7.66 13.07 -17.37
N THR A 512 -8.87 13.06 -16.79
CA THR A 512 -9.21 13.92 -15.66
C THR A 512 -10.17 13.20 -14.75
N SER A 513 -10.09 13.50 -13.45
CA SER A 513 -10.99 12.91 -12.49
C SER A 513 -11.29 13.83 -11.31
N TYR A 514 -12.46 13.62 -10.71
CA TYR A 514 -12.86 14.16 -9.43
C TYR A 514 -13.30 13.03 -8.51
N ASN A 515 -12.80 13.04 -7.29
CA ASN A 515 -13.19 12.09 -6.25
C ASN A 515 -13.50 12.83 -4.96
N ARG A 516 -14.62 12.50 -4.34
CA ARG A 516 -14.83 12.77 -2.92
C ARG A 516 -14.57 11.48 -2.15
N ASN A 517 -13.71 11.56 -1.16
CA ASN A 517 -13.30 10.44 -0.32
C ASN A 517 -13.68 10.69 1.13
N TYR A 518 -13.85 9.60 1.87
CA TYR A 518 -14.20 9.59 3.28
C TYR A 518 -13.32 8.61 4.02
N GLN A 519 -12.80 9.02 5.17
CA GLN A 519 -11.98 8.18 6.03
C GLN A 519 -12.54 8.19 7.44
N THR A 520 -12.72 6.98 7.97
CA THR A 520 -13.08 6.80 9.38
C THR A 520 -11.89 7.14 10.28
N PRO A 521 -12.12 7.59 11.52
CA PRO A 521 -11.04 7.77 12.49
C PRO A 521 -10.20 6.50 12.64
N PRO A 522 -8.88 6.62 12.87
CA PRO A 522 -8.06 5.47 13.19
C PRO A 522 -8.52 4.88 14.53
N ASN A 523 -8.60 3.55 14.59
CA ASN A 523 -9.03 2.88 15.82
C ASN A 523 -7.93 2.80 16.89
N GLU A 524 -6.75 3.31 16.59
CA GLU A 524 -5.58 3.27 17.47
C GLU A 524 -5.70 4.31 18.59
N ASN A 525 -5.79 3.87 19.85
CA ASN A 525 -5.95 4.72 21.04
C ASN A 525 -7.14 5.71 20.97
N LEU A 526 -8.14 5.40 20.16
CA LEU A 526 -9.26 6.30 19.95
C LEU A 526 -10.16 6.39 21.19
N LEU A 527 -10.33 5.29 21.95
CA LEU A 527 -11.09 5.30 23.21
C LEU A 527 -10.40 6.17 24.25
N LEU A 528 -9.09 5.99 24.42
CA LEU A 528 -8.27 6.78 25.35
C LEU A 528 -8.27 8.26 24.95
N SER A 529 -8.02 8.57 23.65
CA SER A 529 -7.97 9.95 23.13
C SER A 529 -9.30 10.70 23.26
N SER A 530 -10.39 9.98 23.42
CA SER A 530 -11.73 10.55 23.53
C SER A 530 -12.28 10.49 24.96
N ALA A 531 -11.47 10.04 25.93
CA ALA A 531 -11.90 9.90 27.33
C ALA A 531 -11.64 11.19 28.11
N ASP A 532 -12.63 11.62 28.91
CA ASP A 532 -12.51 12.81 29.77
C ASP A 532 -11.34 12.69 30.77
N ALA A 533 -11.06 11.48 31.26
CA ALA A 533 -9.97 11.22 32.19
C ALA A 533 -8.61 11.53 31.56
N ALA A 534 -8.40 11.07 30.31
CA ALA A 534 -7.17 11.36 29.57
C ALA A 534 -7.08 12.83 29.13
N ALA A 535 -8.21 13.41 28.79
CA ALA A 535 -8.33 14.82 28.43
C ALA A 535 -7.86 15.77 29.55
N ARG A 536 -8.10 15.43 30.78
CA ARG A 536 -7.66 16.21 31.95
C ARG A 536 -6.15 16.20 32.10
N LEU A 537 -5.47 15.20 31.59
CA LEU A 537 -4.00 15.09 31.62
C LEU A 537 -3.33 15.95 30.52
N ALA A 538 -4.07 16.51 29.57
CA ALA A 538 -3.51 17.45 28.61
C ALA A 538 -3.12 18.77 29.29
N PRO A 539 -2.00 19.41 28.93
CA PRO A 539 -1.62 20.73 29.43
C PRO A 539 -2.75 21.76 29.26
N ALA A 540 -2.83 22.75 30.15
CA ALA A 540 -3.87 23.78 30.04
C ALA A 540 -3.79 24.51 28.70
N SER A 541 -2.59 24.85 28.24
CA SER A 541 -2.34 25.46 26.93
C SER A 541 -2.89 24.62 25.76
N VAL A 542 -2.80 23.28 25.85
CA VAL A 542 -3.39 22.37 24.86
C VAL A 542 -4.91 22.40 24.92
N ARG A 543 -5.48 22.31 26.12
CA ARG A 543 -6.94 22.34 26.31
C ARG A 543 -7.55 23.66 25.82
N ASP A 544 -6.87 24.79 26.09
CA ASP A 544 -7.27 26.11 25.64
C ASP A 544 -7.16 26.23 24.12
N ALA A 545 -6.05 25.76 23.53
CA ALA A 545 -5.84 25.75 22.08
C ALA A 545 -6.86 24.86 21.34
N LEU A 546 -7.28 23.77 21.98
CA LEU A 546 -8.26 22.82 21.43
C LEU A 546 -9.71 23.32 21.56
N GLY A 547 -9.97 24.34 22.37
CA GLY A 547 -11.36 24.75 22.72
C GLY A 547 -12.15 23.63 23.42
N GLY A 548 -11.46 22.81 24.20
CA GLY A 548 -11.98 21.62 24.87
C GLY A 548 -11.74 20.32 24.08
N VAL A 549 -11.86 19.19 24.77
CA VAL A 549 -11.69 17.87 24.15
C VAL A 549 -12.86 17.58 23.23
N ARG A 550 -12.56 17.37 21.97
CA ARG A 550 -13.54 16.98 20.94
C ARG A 550 -13.20 15.60 20.42
N ALA A 551 -14.22 14.77 20.21
CA ALA A 551 -14.05 13.48 19.58
C ALA A 551 -13.50 13.65 18.15
N ILE A 552 -12.55 12.78 17.80
CA ILE A 552 -11.96 12.74 16.46
C ILE A 552 -13.04 12.44 15.42
N ARG A 553 -13.15 13.29 14.41
CA ARG A 553 -14.16 13.18 13.34
C ARG A 553 -13.59 12.46 12.12
N PRO A 554 -14.47 11.83 11.32
CA PRO A 554 -14.07 11.30 10.02
C PRO A 554 -13.52 12.40 9.08
N GLU A 555 -12.43 12.09 8.41
CA GLU A 555 -11.84 12.97 7.39
C GLU A 555 -12.66 12.95 6.09
N ARG A 556 -12.79 14.11 5.47
CA ARG A 556 -13.43 14.32 4.18
C ARG A 556 -12.46 14.98 3.23
N GLN A 557 -12.26 14.38 2.07
CA GLN A 557 -11.28 14.85 1.10
C GLN A 557 -11.90 14.97 -0.29
N ASP A 558 -11.70 16.12 -0.94
CA ASP A 558 -11.96 16.35 -2.35
C ASP A 558 -10.63 16.30 -3.10
N VAL A 559 -10.57 15.53 -4.21
CA VAL A 559 -9.39 15.36 -5.05
C VAL A 559 -9.75 15.62 -6.50
N VAL A 560 -8.96 16.45 -7.16
CA VAL A 560 -9.00 16.65 -8.62
C VAL A 560 -7.66 16.22 -9.19
N GLU A 561 -7.68 15.47 -10.28
CA GLU A 561 -6.49 15.06 -11.02
C GLU A 561 -6.68 15.34 -12.51
N ALA A 562 -5.61 15.77 -13.17
CA ALA A 562 -5.48 15.79 -14.61
C ALA A 562 -4.16 15.10 -15.00
N GLY A 563 -4.17 14.33 -16.07
CA GLY A 563 -3.00 13.58 -16.49
C GLY A 563 -2.96 13.32 -17.99
N LEU A 564 -1.79 12.89 -18.43
CA LEU A 564 -1.50 12.49 -19.79
C LEU A 564 -0.67 11.22 -19.77
N GLN A 565 -1.03 10.27 -20.61
CA GLN A 565 -0.22 9.10 -20.87
C GLN A 565 0.11 9.02 -22.36
N MET A 566 1.36 8.72 -22.70
CA MET A 566 1.84 8.69 -24.07
C MET A 566 2.82 7.54 -24.27
N ALA A 567 2.64 6.77 -25.33
CA ALA A 567 3.63 5.81 -25.79
C ALA A 567 4.68 6.51 -26.69
N LEU A 568 5.96 6.24 -26.43
CA LEU A 568 7.10 6.85 -27.11
C LEU A 568 7.94 5.75 -27.78
N GLY A 569 7.93 5.74 -29.12
CA GLY A 569 8.80 4.88 -29.92
C GLY A 569 8.64 3.38 -29.66
N GLY A 570 7.47 2.94 -29.18
CA GLY A 570 7.15 1.52 -28.95
C GLY A 570 7.87 0.87 -27.76
N ALA A 571 8.80 1.56 -27.10
CA ALA A 571 9.58 1.03 -26.00
C ALA A 571 9.33 1.75 -24.67
N PHE A 572 8.85 2.96 -24.69
CA PHE A 572 8.66 3.77 -23.51
C PHE A 572 7.20 4.23 -23.37
N THR A 573 6.74 4.29 -22.13
CA THR A 573 5.47 4.94 -21.77
C THR A 573 5.78 6.10 -20.84
N LEU A 574 5.37 7.31 -21.22
CA LEU A 574 5.41 8.49 -20.36
C LEU A 574 4.03 8.70 -19.72
N ASP A 575 4.00 8.85 -18.41
CA ASP A 575 2.81 9.16 -17.64
C ASP A 575 3.06 10.45 -16.84
N LEU A 576 2.21 11.45 -17.03
CA LEU A 576 2.24 12.72 -16.31
C LEU A 576 0.92 12.91 -15.58
N ALA A 577 0.97 13.37 -14.35
CA ALA A 577 -0.22 13.73 -13.58
C ALA A 577 0.02 14.98 -12.74
N ALA A 578 -1.00 15.80 -12.61
CA ALA A 578 -1.06 16.89 -11.64
C ALA A 578 -2.33 16.74 -10.81
N TYR A 579 -2.24 17.01 -9.52
CA TYR A 579 -3.36 16.84 -8.60
C TYR A 579 -3.45 17.95 -7.57
N ALA A 580 -4.68 18.18 -7.10
CA ALA A 580 -4.97 19.03 -5.95
C ALA A 580 -5.91 18.28 -5.01
N LYS A 581 -5.60 18.32 -3.72
CA LYS A 581 -6.38 17.70 -2.64
C LYS A 581 -6.76 18.74 -1.60
N ARG A 582 -7.96 18.64 -1.08
CA ARG A 582 -8.44 19.42 0.05
C ARG A 582 -9.11 18.50 1.05
N SER A 583 -8.47 18.33 2.20
CA SER A 583 -9.03 17.59 3.33
C SER A 583 -9.61 18.53 4.37
N ARG A 584 -10.69 18.09 5.02
CA ARG A 584 -11.25 18.66 6.24
C ARG A 584 -11.23 17.59 7.32
N ASP A 585 -11.01 18.02 8.58
CA ASP A 585 -10.80 17.10 9.69
C ASP A 585 -9.68 16.08 9.36
N GLN A 586 -8.55 16.59 8.82
CA GLN A 586 -7.43 15.77 8.36
C GLN A 586 -6.85 15.00 9.55
N GLN A 587 -6.80 13.69 9.42
CA GLN A 587 -6.31 12.80 10.46
C GLN A 587 -4.81 12.64 10.35
N ASP A 588 -4.17 12.71 11.50
CA ASP A 588 -2.76 12.45 11.69
C ASP A 588 -2.54 11.71 13.01
N ASN A 589 -1.32 11.30 13.26
CA ASN A 589 -0.96 10.62 14.49
C ASN A 589 0.17 11.39 15.17
N ASN A 590 0.14 11.47 16.48
CA ASN A 590 1.28 11.94 17.25
C ASN A 590 1.89 10.82 18.08
N ASN A 591 3.20 10.87 18.26
CA ASN A 591 3.94 9.91 19.05
C ASN A 591 3.91 10.31 20.54
N PHE A 592 3.66 9.35 21.41
CA PHE A 592 3.68 9.53 22.86
C PHE A 592 5.11 9.42 23.38
N PHE A 593 5.76 10.57 23.63
CA PHE A 593 7.08 10.68 24.28
C PHE A 593 8.12 9.67 23.76
N ASP A 594 8.22 9.53 22.43
CA ASP A 594 9.11 8.58 21.74
C ASP A 594 8.92 7.09 22.09
N THR A 595 7.80 6.75 22.72
CA THR A 595 7.37 5.36 22.85
C THR A 595 6.77 4.84 21.55
N GLY A 596 6.50 3.56 21.45
CA GLY A 596 5.76 2.99 20.31
C GLY A 596 4.26 3.31 20.30
N ILE A 597 3.79 4.20 21.17
CA ILE A 597 2.38 4.55 21.33
C ILE A 597 2.06 5.76 20.45
N ILE A 598 1.01 5.64 19.68
CA ILE A 598 0.53 6.66 18.74
C ILE A 598 -0.88 7.08 19.13
N PHE A 599 -1.12 8.38 19.20
CA PHE A 599 -2.44 8.97 19.46
C PHE A 599 -2.98 9.64 18.20
N PRO A 600 -4.28 9.50 17.89
CA PRO A 600 -4.89 10.19 16.77
C PRO A 600 -4.98 11.69 17.05
N THR A 601 -4.64 12.48 16.04
CA THR A 601 -4.77 13.93 16.01
C THR A 601 -5.53 14.33 14.75
N THR A 602 -6.33 15.38 14.82
CA THR A 602 -7.06 15.91 13.67
C THR A 602 -6.74 17.38 13.48
N LEU A 603 -6.36 17.78 12.29
CA LEU A 603 -6.16 19.16 11.86
C LEU A 603 -7.39 19.66 11.09
N GLN A 604 -7.74 20.93 11.23
CA GLN A 604 -8.93 21.50 10.59
C GLN A 604 -8.94 21.27 9.09
N ALA A 605 -7.82 21.47 8.42
CA ALA A 605 -7.69 21.26 6.99
C ALA A 605 -6.26 20.93 6.55
N LEU A 606 -6.15 20.18 5.44
CA LEU A 606 -4.91 19.96 4.71
C LEU A 606 -5.14 20.31 3.23
N HIS A 607 -4.21 21.08 2.65
CA HIS A 607 -4.19 21.39 1.23
C HIS A 607 -2.92 20.81 0.63
N VAL A 608 -3.09 19.92 -0.37
CA VAL A 608 -1.96 19.33 -1.10
C VAL A 608 -2.09 19.67 -2.57
N ARG A 609 -0.97 20.03 -3.19
CA ARG A 609 -0.81 20.18 -4.64
C ARG A 609 0.46 19.47 -5.06
N GLY A 610 0.41 18.74 -6.16
CA GLY A 610 1.57 18.02 -6.63
C GLY A 610 1.50 17.68 -8.11
N ALA A 611 2.65 17.30 -8.62
CA ALA A 611 2.79 16.77 -9.98
C ALA A 611 3.71 15.57 -9.96
N GLU A 612 3.42 14.62 -10.84
CA GLU A 612 4.15 13.37 -11.01
C GLU A 612 4.50 13.16 -12.47
N ALA A 613 5.70 12.66 -12.70
CA ALA A 613 6.14 12.20 -14.01
C ALA A 613 6.70 10.79 -13.87
N ARG A 614 6.36 9.89 -14.77
CA ARG A 614 6.89 8.54 -14.82
C ARG A 614 7.22 8.14 -16.26
N LEU A 615 8.45 7.72 -16.48
CA LEU A 615 8.88 7.10 -17.71
C LEU A 615 9.12 5.61 -17.43
N THR A 616 8.42 4.75 -18.15
CA THR A 616 8.55 3.29 -18.05
C THR A 616 9.15 2.75 -19.33
N MET A 617 10.25 2.02 -19.23
CA MET A 617 10.86 1.27 -20.33
C MET A 617 10.35 -0.17 -20.30
N GLN A 618 9.71 -0.60 -21.37
CA GLN A 618 9.34 -2.00 -21.58
C GLN A 618 10.57 -2.87 -21.79
N PRO A 619 10.52 -4.17 -21.45
CA PRO A 619 11.67 -5.05 -21.64
C PRO A 619 12.18 -5.02 -23.07
N ARG A 620 13.46 -4.66 -23.24
CA ARG A 620 14.15 -4.65 -24.53
C ARG A 620 15.58 -5.15 -24.34
N ARG A 621 15.93 -6.21 -25.03
CA ARG A 621 17.24 -6.86 -24.91
C ARG A 621 17.62 -7.18 -23.45
N GLY A 622 16.65 -7.62 -22.66
CA GLY A 622 16.83 -7.96 -21.26
C GLY A 622 16.84 -6.76 -20.30
N VAL A 623 16.81 -5.51 -20.77
CA VAL A 623 16.77 -4.32 -19.92
C VAL A 623 15.33 -3.83 -19.79
N SER A 624 14.91 -3.55 -18.57
CA SER A 624 13.65 -2.84 -18.27
C SER A 624 13.84 -1.89 -17.09
N GLY A 625 13.00 -0.88 -16.98
CA GLY A 625 13.12 0.06 -15.87
C GLY A 625 12.03 1.12 -15.80
N THR A 626 12.07 1.88 -14.72
CA THR A 626 11.22 3.07 -14.55
C THR A 626 12.02 4.19 -13.91
N ILE A 627 11.74 5.41 -14.35
CA ILE A 627 12.18 6.63 -13.67
C ILE A 627 10.92 7.42 -13.35
N SER A 628 10.78 7.86 -12.11
CA SER A 628 9.68 8.71 -11.67
C SER A 628 10.19 9.89 -10.88
N ALA A 629 9.52 11.02 -11.05
CA ALA A 629 9.76 12.24 -10.29
C ALA A 629 8.43 12.76 -9.75
N THR A 630 8.42 13.17 -8.50
CA THR A 630 7.24 13.74 -7.84
C THR A 630 7.63 15.03 -7.16
N THR A 631 6.81 16.06 -7.34
CA THR A 631 6.87 17.28 -6.53
C THR A 631 5.54 17.46 -5.82
N SER A 632 5.59 17.82 -4.53
CA SER A 632 4.37 18.11 -3.78
C SER A 632 4.58 19.21 -2.74
N ARG A 633 3.47 19.82 -2.35
CA ARG A 633 3.39 20.76 -1.24
C ARG A 633 2.15 20.44 -0.41
N ALA A 634 2.36 20.15 0.86
CA ALA A 634 1.32 19.79 1.82
C ALA A 634 1.31 20.80 2.98
N ILE A 635 0.23 21.60 3.07
CA ILE A 635 0.07 22.67 4.06
C ILE A 635 -1.14 22.37 4.93
N ALA A 636 -0.88 22.17 6.22
CA ALA A 636 -1.89 21.99 7.24
C ALA A 636 -2.40 23.34 7.78
N THR A 637 -3.63 23.35 8.26
CA THR A 637 -4.28 24.51 8.86
C THR A 637 -4.84 24.13 10.21
N PRO A 638 -4.44 24.76 11.32
CA PRO A 638 -5.04 24.59 12.62
C PRO A 638 -6.48 25.16 12.65
N PRO A 639 -7.27 24.96 13.74
CA PRO A 639 -6.87 24.30 14.98
C PRO A 639 -6.73 22.77 14.82
N PHE A 640 -6.09 22.15 15.79
CA PHE A 640 -6.02 20.70 15.92
C PHE A 640 -6.96 20.18 17.02
N THR A 641 -7.29 18.90 16.96
CA THR A 641 -8.11 18.19 17.96
C THR A 641 -7.42 16.84 18.24
N GLY A 642 -7.54 16.33 19.46
CA GLY A 642 -6.76 15.16 19.88
C GLY A 642 -5.35 15.55 20.29
N GLY A 643 -4.38 14.68 20.12
CA GLY A 643 -2.98 15.00 20.48
C GLY A 643 -2.78 15.10 21.98
N LEU A 644 -3.30 14.17 22.75
CA LEU A 644 -3.02 14.06 24.18
C LEU A 644 -1.51 13.91 24.40
N PHE A 645 -0.99 14.51 25.46
CA PHE A 645 0.43 14.43 25.82
C PHE A 645 1.40 15.07 24.79
N LEU A 646 0.97 16.04 24.02
CA LEU A 646 1.87 16.85 23.20
C LEU A 646 2.77 17.71 24.10
N GLY A 647 4.06 17.78 23.79
CA GLY A 647 4.97 18.75 24.38
C GLY A 647 4.63 20.17 23.93
N GLN A 648 5.11 21.19 24.70
CA GLN A 648 4.80 22.59 24.43
C GLN A 648 5.23 23.03 23.03
N ASP A 649 6.38 22.58 22.54
CA ASP A 649 6.88 22.92 21.18
C ASP A 649 5.95 22.42 20.07
N ALA A 650 5.37 21.22 20.26
CA ALA A 650 4.39 20.68 19.35
C ALA A 650 3.09 21.51 19.35
N VAL A 651 2.65 21.95 20.54
CA VAL A 651 1.48 22.82 20.67
C VAL A 651 1.73 24.17 19.99
N ASP A 652 2.89 24.77 20.20
CA ASP A 652 3.30 26.03 19.59
C ASP A 652 3.30 25.91 18.06
N LEU A 653 3.89 24.84 17.50
CA LEU A 653 3.86 24.58 16.06
C LEU A 653 2.44 24.45 15.50
N LEU A 654 1.64 23.61 16.15
CA LEU A 654 0.27 23.30 15.71
C LEU A 654 -0.69 24.48 15.87
N SER A 655 -0.34 25.48 16.70
CA SER A 655 -1.15 26.67 17.01
C SER A 655 -0.68 27.93 16.28
N ALA A 656 0.54 27.93 15.74
CA ALA A 656 1.18 29.13 15.15
C ALA A 656 0.61 29.59 13.81
N GLY A 657 -0.41 28.90 13.27
CA GLY A 657 -0.99 29.19 11.97
C GLY A 657 -0.73 28.08 10.95
N ARG A 658 -0.82 28.39 9.67
CA ARG A 658 -0.62 27.41 8.60
C ARG A 658 0.84 27.00 8.52
N PHE A 659 1.11 25.68 8.49
CA PHE A 659 2.45 25.12 8.44
C PHE A 659 2.59 23.99 7.42
N ALA A 660 3.82 23.73 6.98
CA ALA A 660 4.12 22.56 6.16
C ALA A 660 4.17 21.33 7.09
N ILE A 661 3.38 20.30 6.76
CA ILE A 661 3.35 19.06 7.56
C ILE A 661 4.63 18.24 7.37
N ASP A 662 4.99 17.39 8.32
CA ASP A 662 6.27 16.66 8.37
C ASP A 662 6.56 15.79 7.14
N HIS A 663 5.54 15.31 6.44
CA HIS A 663 5.67 14.56 5.18
C HIS A 663 5.54 15.44 3.91
N ASP A 664 5.64 16.77 4.03
CA ASP A 664 5.79 17.67 2.88
C ASP A 664 7.15 17.46 2.23
N GLN A 665 7.17 16.77 1.10
CA GLN A 665 8.37 16.47 0.34
C GLN A 665 8.36 17.21 -1.00
N ARG A 666 9.31 18.15 -1.18
CA ARG A 666 9.35 19.03 -2.34
C ARG A 666 9.72 18.32 -3.63
N LEU A 667 10.61 17.35 -3.54
CA LEU A 667 11.06 16.55 -4.67
C LEU A 667 11.43 15.15 -4.21
N SER A 668 10.94 14.15 -4.93
CA SER A 668 11.39 12.77 -4.84
C SER A 668 11.61 12.24 -6.25
N VAL A 669 12.76 11.60 -6.48
CA VAL A 669 13.08 10.95 -7.75
C VAL A 669 13.44 9.50 -7.47
N HIS A 670 12.76 8.58 -8.15
CA HIS A 670 13.00 7.16 -8.06
C HIS A 670 13.37 6.61 -9.44
N ALA A 671 14.43 5.85 -9.51
CA ALA A 671 14.80 5.08 -10.68
C ALA A 671 14.96 3.62 -10.30
N THR A 672 14.33 2.73 -11.04
CA THR A 672 14.51 1.27 -10.90
C THR A 672 14.90 0.70 -12.26
N GLY A 673 15.87 -0.18 -12.27
CA GLY A 673 16.31 -0.88 -13.47
C GLY A 673 16.53 -2.35 -13.18
N THR A 674 16.22 -3.21 -14.15
CA THR A 674 16.57 -4.63 -14.13
C THR A 674 17.22 -5.00 -15.45
N TRP A 675 18.25 -5.84 -15.37
CA TRP A 675 18.89 -6.43 -16.51
C TRP A 675 18.86 -7.96 -16.39
N ASP A 676 18.25 -8.60 -17.37
CA ASP A 676 18.07 -10.03 -17.47
C ASP A 676 18.35 -10.45 -18.90
N PRO A 677 19.57 -10.88 -19.21
CA PRO A 677 19.99 -11.23 -20.56
C PRO A 677 19.42 -12.56 -21.08
N GLY A 678 18.51 -13.21 -20.31
CA GLY A 678 17.95 -14.53 -20.68
C GLY A 678 18.80 -15.71 -20.26
N GLY A 679 19.90 -15.48 -19.53
CA GLY A 679 20.78 -16.51 -18.96
C GLY A 679 20.49 -16.75 -17.47
N PRO A 680 21.40 -17.42 -16.76
CA PRO A 680 21.23 -17.64 -15.32
C PRO A 680 21.43 -16.37 -14.48
N PHE A 681 22.08 -15.37 -15.01
CA PHE A 681 22.45 -14.14 -14.31
C PHE A 681 21.42 -13.03 -14.55
N TRP A 682 21.09 -12.28 -13.49
CA TRP A 682 20.31 -11.06 -13.56
C TRP A 682 20.81 -10.01 -12.55
N MET A 683 20.49 -8.76 -12.80
CA MET A 683 20.81 -7.64 -11.92
C MET A 683 19.61 -6.70 -11.78
N GLY A 684 19.41 -6.16 -10.57
CA GLY A 684 18.45 -5.11 -10.27
C GLY A 684 19.13 -3.96 -9.53
N ALA A 685 18.70 -2.74 -9.80
CA ALA A 685 19.18 -1.56 -9.10
C ALA A 685 18.02 -0.60 -8.83
N THR A 686 18.10 0.10 -7.71
CA THR A 686 17.17 1.19 -7.33
C THR A 686 17.99 2.40 -6.91
N VAL A 687 17.62 3.57 -7.40
CA VAL A 687 18.18 4.85 -6.92
C VAL A 687 17.02 5.71 -6.44
N ARG A 688 17.15 6.26 -5.26
CA ARG A 688 16.17 7.17 -4.68
C ARG A 688 16.84 8.46 -4.25
N HIS A 689 16.31 9.59 -4.72
CA HIS A 689 16.67 10.92 -4.26
C HIS A 689 15.47 11.60 -3.62
N ASP A 690 15.62 12.06 -2.39
CA ASP A 690 14.59 12.79 -1.62
C ASP A 690 15.15 14.15 -1.20
N SER A 691 14.39 15.21 -1.40
CA SER A 691 14.77 16.58 -1.00
C SER A 691 14.74 16.85 0.50
N GLY A 692 14.31 15.87 1.31
CA GLY A 692 14.17 15.96 2.75
C GLY A 692 12.76 16.35 3.21
N LEU A 693 12.31 15.67 4.26
CA LEU A 693 11.04 15.96 4.95
C LEU A 693 11.19 17.16 5.89
N VAL A 694 10.07 17.72 6.31
CA VAL A 694 10.04 18.82 7.28
C VAL A 694 10.48 18.29 8.65
N ALA A 695 11.33 19.05 9.33
CA ALA A 695 11.72 18.87 10.71
C ALA A 695 10.95 19.85 11.61
N ASN A 696 10.84 19.56 12.89
CA ASN A 696 10.34 20.53 13.84
C ASN A 696 11.27 21.75 13.90
N PRO A 697 10.72 22.95 14.07
CA PRO A 697 11.51 24.10 14.46
C PRO A 697 12.18 23.84 15.82
N SER A 698 13.50 23.96 15.85
CA SER A 698 14.31 23.76 17.07
C SER A 698 15.48 24.72 17.04
N ASP A 699 15.91 25.20 18.20
CA ASP A 699 17.12 26.02 18.31
C ASP A 699 18.35 25.17 18.04
N PRO A 700 19.19 25.49 17.05
CA PRO A 700 20.42 24.73 16.79
C PRO A 700 21.36 24.65 17.99
N ALA A 701 21.37 25.65 18.88
CA ALA A 701 22.21 25.62 20.08
C ALA A 701 21.68 24.65 21.14
N GLU A 702 20.36 24.59 21.32
CA GLU A 702 19.73 23.59 22.20
C GLU A 702 19.96 22.16 21.68
N VAL A 703 19.80 21.94 20.37
CA VAL A 703 20.09 20.65 19.76
C VAL A 703 21.56 20.26 19.88
N ALA A 704 22.49 21.23 19.77
CA ALA A 704 23.92 20.98 19.95
C ALA A 704 24.28 20.65 21.39
N ALA A 705 23.51 21.12 22.37
CA ALA A 705 23.70 20.83 23.78
C ALA A 705 23.10 19.48 24.22
N ASP A 706 22.20 18.90 23.44
CA ASP A 706 21.56 17.62 23.74
C ASP A 706 22.40 16.45 23.21
N PRO A 707 23.03 15.63 24.09
CA PRO A 707 23.91 14.54 23.71
C PRO A 707 23.17 13.43 22.89
N ASP A 708 21.85 13.37 22.96
CA ASP A 708 21.07 12.36 22.23
C ASP A 708 20.89 12.70 20.75
N VAL A 709 21.03 13.98 20.37
CA VAL A 709 20.73 14.45 19.00
C VAL A 709 21.78 15.38 18.42
N ALA A 710 22.78 15.82 19.20
CA ALA A 710 23.83 16.76 18.75
C ALA A 710 24.57 16.29 17.49
N ASP A 711 24.87 15.00 17.37
CA ASP A 711 25.55 14.38 16.24
C ASP A 711 24.69 14.28 14.98
N LEU A 712 23.39 14.57 15.10
CA LEU A 712 22.44 14.61 13.97
C LEU A 712 22.35 15.98 13.28
N LEU A 713 22.87 17.05 13.88
CA LEU A 713 22.90 18.41 13.32
C LEU A 713 23.44 18.48 11.88
N PRO A 714 24.52 17.74 11.50
CA PRO A 714 25.04 17.75 10.14
C PRO A 714 24.02 17.30 9.08
N TYR A 715 22.96 16.59 9.48
CA TYR A 715 21.96 15.99 8.59
C TYR A 715 20.64 16.76 8.55
N VAL A 716 20.57 17.92 9.24
CA VAL A 716 19.39 18.78 9.32
C VAL A 716 19.74 20.21 8.90
N ASN A 717 18.77 20.94 8.38
CA ASN A 717 18.84 22.38 8.17
C ASN A 717 17.76 23.05 9.03
N LEU A 718 18.13 23.44 10.25
CA LEU A 718 17.23 24.10 11.20
C LEU A 718 17.10 25.62 10.97
N THR A 719 18.03 26.24 10.23
CA THR A 719 18.03 27.68 9.95
C THR A 719 17.19 28.07 8.73
N ALA A 720 16.65 27.10 8.00
CA ALA A 720 15.74 27.37 6.89
C ALA A 720 14.38 27.88 7.40
N SER A 721 13.70 28.71 6.60
CA SER A 721 12.34 29.20 6.91
C SER A 721 11.31 28.10 7.16
N THR A 722 11.54 26.93 6.63
CA THR A 722 10.89 25.65 6.97
C THR A 722 12.00 24.65 7.22
N PRO A 723 12.30 24.33 8.47
CA PRO A 723 13.34 23.35 8.81
C PRO A 723 13.10 22.01 8.13
N ARG A 724 14.19 21.38 7.66
CA ARG A 724 14.12 20.09 6.93
C ARG A 724 15.33 19.23 7.23
N VAL A 725 15.15 17.93 7.17
CA VAL A 725 16.29 17.02 7.02
C VAL A 725 16.99 17.29 5.67
N ARG A 726 18.29 17.11 5.62
CA ARG A 726 19.05 17.34 4.38
C ARG A 726 18.67 16.37 3.28
N PRO A 727 18.78 16.76 2.02
CA PRO A 727 18.54 15.87 0.89
C PRO A 727 19.42 14.62 0.97
N ARG A 728 18.84 13.47 0.57
CA ARG A 728 19.53 12.19 0.55
C ARG A 728 19.40 11.51 -0.80
N THR A 729 20.46 10.81 -1.21
CA THR A 729 20.44 9.92 -2.36
C THR A 729 20.93 8.55 -1.92
N LEU A 730 20.11 7.54 -2.08
CA LEU A 730 20.38 6.15 -1.74
C LEU A 730 20.38 5.30 -2.98
N MET A 731 21.26 4.32 -3.04
CA MET A 731 21.30 3.33 -4.11
C MET A 731 21.35 1.93 -3.52
N ASP A 732 20.48 1.06 -4.02
CA ASP A 732 20.41 -0.34 -3.67
C ASP A 732 20.65 -1.18 -4.92
N VAL A 733 21.34 -2.31 -4.78
CA VAL A 733 21.67 -3.22 -5.88
C VAL A 733 21.41 -4.66 -5.45
N ALA A 734 20.87 -5.44 -6.37
CA ALA A 734 20.72 -6.88 -6.23
C ALA A 734 21.31 -7.59 -7.46
N ILE A 735 21.98 -8.69 -7.24
CA ILE A 735 22.45 -9.59 -8.28
C ILE A 735 21.99 -11.01 -7.98
N GLY A 736 21.63 -11.75 -8.99
CA GLY A 736 21.16 -13.12 -8.81
C GLY A 736 21.63 -14.07 -9.88
N LEU A 737 21.73 -15.34 -9.47
CA LEU A 737 22.03 -16.49 -10.31
C LEU A 737 20.90 -17.50 -10.17
N ASP A 738 20.19 -17.77 -11.26
CA ASP A 738 19.09 -18.73 -11.35
C ASP A 738 19.55 -19.98 -12.10
N ARG A 739 19.54 -21.12 -11.45
CA ARG A 739 19.76 -22.41 -12.12
C ARG A 739 18.43 -23.00 -12.54
N THR A 740 18.32 -23.33 -13.82
CA THR A 740 17.14 -23.99 -14.38
C THR A 740 17.46 -25.47 -14.68
N SER A 741 16.44 -26.31 -14.65
CA SER A 741 16.51 -27.70 -15.17
C SER A 741 16.48 -27.68 -16.70
N SER A 742 16.71 -28.85 -17.33
CA SER A 742 16.54 -29.06 -18.77
C SER A 742 15.14 -28.68 -19.29
N GLY A 743 14.12 -28.68 -18.43
CA GLY A 743 12.75 -28.19 -18.73
C GLY A 743 12.55 -26.71 -18.39
N GLY A 744 13.57 -25.88 -18.28
CA GLY A 744 13.49 -24.42 -18.08
C GLY A 744 13.00 -23.98 -16.69
N ARG A 745 12.81 -24.88 -15.73
CA ARG A 745 12.32 -24.54 -14.38
C ARG A 745 13.46 -24.16 -13.47
N ARG A 746 13.28 -23.08 -12.70
CA ARG A 746 14.21 -22.77 -11.61
C ARG A 746 14.30 -23.94 -10.64
N THR A 747 15.52 -24.32 -10.32
CA THR A 747 15.83 -25.35 -9.32
C THR A 747 16.55 -24.75 -8.13
N TRP A 748 17.38 -23.75 -8.37
CA TRP A 748 18.11 -22.99 -7.38
C TRP A 748 18.16 -21.52 -7.77
N SER A 749 18.16 -20.65 -6.79
CA SER A 749 18.44 -19.21 -6.95
C SER A 749 19.37 -18.77 -5.83
N VAL A 750 20.40 -18.04 -6.17
CA VAL A 750 21.27 -17.32 -5.21
C VAL A 750 21.16 -15.85 -5.53
N GLN A 751 20.81 -15.05 -4.53
CA GLN A 751 20.70 -13.61 -4.65
C GLN A 751 21.57 -12.95 -3.60
N ALA A 752 22.41 -12.01 -4.02
CA ALA A 752 23.12 -11.09 -3.14
C ALA A 752 22.59 -9.68 -3.36
N GLN A 753 22.47 -8.92 -2.30
CA GLN A 753 21.99 -7.54 -2.38
C GLN A 753 22.73 -6.64 -1.39
N ALA A 754 22.86 -5.37 -1.78
CA ALA A 754 23.40 -4.32 -0.95
C ALA A 754 22.41 -3.16 -0.92
N ALA A 755 21.83 -2.88 0.24
CA ALA A 755 21.06 -1.68 0.49
C ALA A 755 21.99 -0.55 0.93
N ASN A 756 21.67 0.70 0.53
CA ASN A 756 22.51 1.88 0.78
C ASN A 756 23.99 1.64 0.40
N LEU A 757 24.22 1.24 -0.85
CA LEU A 757 25.50 0.79 -1.38
C LEU A 757 26.68 1.71 -1.01
N PHE A 758 26.47 3.02 -1.00
CA PHE A 758 27.48 4.03 -0.70
C PHE A 758 27.61 4.38 0.78
N ASN A 759 26.89 3.68 1.66
CA ASN A 759 26.89 3.90 3.11
C ASN A 759 26.62 5.36 3.49
N ARG A 760 25.63 5.97 2.86
CA ARG A 760 25.25 7.35 3.15
C ARG A 760 24.51 7.44 4.47
N THR A 761 25.02 8.24 5.42
CA THR A 761 24.29 8.61 6.64
C THR A 761 23.27 9.68 6.29
N ALA A 762 22.02 9.47 6.68
CA ALA A 762 20.92 10.39 6.43
C ALA A 762 19.76 10.13 7.42
N LEU A 763 18.85 11.07 7.48
CA LEU A 763 17.65 10.97 8.31
C LEU A 763 16.40 10.80 7.44
N TYR A 764 15.43 10.04 7.94
CA TYR A 764 14.05 10.10 7.46
C TYR A 764 13.37 11.33 8.07
N ASN A 765 13.39 11.45 9.39
CA ASN A 765 12.76 12.49 10.18
C ASN A 765 13.71 13.01 11.26
N PHE A 766 13.47 14.23 11.69
CA PHE A 766 14.17 14.85 12.82
C PHE A 766 13.18 15.58 13.71
N GLN A 767 13.06 15.14 14.95
CA GLN A 767 12.18 15.69 15.99
C GLN A 767 10.75 15.99 15.52
N SER A 768 10.25 15.22 14.55
CA SER A 768 8.87 15.37 14.10
C SER A 768 7.90 15.11 15.24
N VAL A 769 6.92 15.99 15.45
CA VAL A 769 5.84 15.82 16.44
C VAL A 769 5.01 14.56 16.20
N PHE A 770 5.04 14.04 14.98
CA PHE A 770 4.24 12.88 14.60
C PHE A 770 4.98 11.55 14.73
N VAL A 771 6.30 11.54 14.49
CA VAL A 771 7.09 10.30 14.38
C VAL A 771 8.47 10.34 15.05
N GLY A 772 8.85 11.49 15.62
CA GLY A 772 10.15 11.68 16.28
C GLY A 772 11.33 11.73 15.30
N THR A 773 12.49 11.22 15.71
CA THR A 773 13.72 11.16 14.92
C THR A 773 13.97 9.75 14.42
N ARG A 774 14.34 9.58 13.14
CA ARG A 774 14.67 8.27 12.57
C ARG A 774 15.82 8.36 11.56
N VAL A 775 16.74 7.43 11.71
CA VAL A 775 17.98 7.33 10.92
C VAL A 775 17.83 6.28 9.82
N VAL A 776 18.23 6.65 8.61
CA VAL A 776 18.27 5.73 7.47
C VAL A 776 19.21 4.55 7.77
N GLN A 777 18.83 3.37 7.31
CA GLN A 777 19.65 2.17 7.45
C GLN A 777 21.03 2.37 6.79
N PRO A 778 22.15 2.11 7.47
CA PRO A 778 23.47 2.13 6.85
C PRO A 778 23.62 0.98 5.85
N ARG A 779 24.73 0.95 5.11
CA ARG A 779 24.97 -0.10 4.12
C ARG A 779 24.78 -1.48 4.76
N THR A 780 23.89 -2.27 4.16
CA THR A 780 23.58 -3.62 4.60
C THR A 780 23.69 -4.56 3.42
N VAL A 781 24.53 -5.59 3.58
CA VAL A 781 24.67 -6.66 2.58
C VAL A 781 23.92 -7.89 3.08
N SER A 782 23.21 -8.55 2.19
CA SER A 782 22.55 -9.82 2.49
C SER A 782 22.63 -10.80 1.32
N VAL A 783 22.56 -12.08 1.64
CA VAL A 783 22.56 -13.18 0.68
C VAL A 783 21.34 -14.05 0.95
N ARG A 784 20.67 -14.49 -0.12
CA ARG A 784 19.53 -15.38 -0.07
C ARG A 784 19.75 -16.58 -0.99
N LEU A 785 19.55 -17.77 -0.45
CA LEU A 785 19.57 -19.03 -1.20
C LEU A 785 18.15 -19.58 -1.25
N THR A 786 17.67 -19.94 -2.44
CA THR A 786 16.35 -20.54 -2.62
C THR A 786 16.46 -21.85 -3.38
N ARG A 787 15.79 -22.91 -2.87
CA ARG A 787 15.60 -24.19 -3.54
C ARG A 787 14.15 -24.31 -3.98
N TYR A 788 13.95 -24.64 -5.27
CA TYR A 788 12.62 -24.92 -5.84
C TYR A 788 12.47 -26.42 -6.12
N PHE A 789 11.23 -26.95 -6.00
CA PHE A 789 10.89 -28.36 -6.22
C PHE A 789 9.50 -28.53 -6.83
#